data_fb482b136017465920dba99865905e49
#
_entry.id   fb482b136017465920dba99865905e49
#
_cell.length_a   1.000
_cell.length_b   1.000
_cell.length_c   1.000
_cell.angle_alpha   90.00
_cell.angle_beta   90.00
_cell.angle_gamma   90.00
#
_symmetry.space_group_name_H-M   'P 1'
#
loop_
_entity.id
_entity.type
_entity.pdbx_description
1 polymer ?
#
loop_
_entity_poly.entity_id
_entity_poly.type
_entity_poly.pdbx_seq_one_letter_code
_entity_poly.pdbx_strand_id
1 'polypeptide(L)'
;MRNLGRTLLFAALGASLPLAGVARAATPSGVAPGSSSAGSWSQGSKDLFGAAYESYDEDLKYSARSDTAPISNVWFTGASGILTEVFWPTNDTPQTRDSQLLVTAADRGLFEERRDARRSVRWIERGVPAFRVITEDPGGRFRIEKIIFADPDRDVVLQRLRITRKVGGLRFFVLHNPSAGNTPLGDSAMASTGGVPGAGLFAWQGPFAQALVTSIRWRDATAGFSGTESDGYRDLQNHRTLTAHYRDAKDGDVVLTGELDLPLSPGVCELTLALGFGRDIDEAHRAAQASLGEDPDALLDRYRAQWRAYQASLRPLGSASPDLARLYRSSVAVMKSLEDRAHPGAFIASPSVPWGDVRLDRASAISPRTSSTITGGYHLVWPRDLSQIALALLAAGDTRSPVAAMRFMKGIQLSASDGTWDFGSLHVSKEGSFYQNTWSDGEPYWRGLELDQVAQPIDLCYHVVEERLVAAGACWDLARRAADFLVAFGPWTPLDRWEEVSGVSPSTLAFVCTALVHAAEIAGAMGDPEREARYRETAERWARQIDGWTFTTQGGTANGRYFVRVDGTGSPDAPRDPNDERRYVLRGRSWLERDIVDCGFLRLVVLGVRPALAANIADSLAACDAALRVEVPGVGPGFYRYVGDGYGFDPLSGERTGGMLWPILTGERAEYELARALEKPSSPAAARKRMRPYLDAMGRFATASQMLPEQVFDRGPRAGQPTGSAAPLGWAHAELVLALRAHDDATLFRRPMSSAGGAARGDATPRGTSAAPPLRD
;
A
#
# COMPACT_ATOMS: atom_id res chain seq x y z
N MET A 1 -50.47 3.20 94.56
CA MET A 1 -51.40 2.15 94.07
C MET A 1 -51.05 1.89 92.62
N ARG A 2 -50.49 0.78 92.36
CA ARG A 2 -50.57 -0.17 91.24
C ARG A 2 -51.07 0.37 89.89
N ASN A 3 -50.23 0.29 88.79
CA ASN A 3 -50.41 -0.72 87.74
C ASN A 3 -49.33 -0.62 86.65
N LEU A 4 -48.58 -1.62 86.50
CA LEU A 4 -48.38 -2.54 85.39
C LEU A 4 -48.14 -1.94 84.03
N GLY A 5 -46.89 -1.95 83.62
CA GLY A 5 -46.44 -1.79 82.23
C GLY A 5 -46.60 -3.08 81.40
N ARG A 6 -46.85 -2.92 80.12
CA ARG A 6 -46.70 -3.96 79.13
C ARG A 6 -45.60 -3.54 78.14
N THR A 7 -44.48 -4.29 78.17
CA THR A 7 -43.35 -4.21 77.20
C THR A 7 -43.79 -4.98 75.96
N LEU A 8 -43.79 -4.32 74.82
CA LEU A 8 -43.90 -4.94 73.49
C LEU A 8 -42.52 -5.11 72.93
N LEU A 9 -42.10 -6.36 72.73
CA LEU A 9 -40.86 -6.78 72.05
C LEU A 9 -41.09 -6.73 70.51
N PHE A 10 -40.39 -5.81 69.80
CA PHE A 10 -40.30 -5.85 68.37
C PHE A 10 -39.08 -6.72 68.00
N ALA A 11 -39.33 -7.90 67.40
CA ALA A 11 -38.34 -8.70 66.76
C ALA A 11 -38.03 -8.12 65.37
N ALA A 12 -36.87 -7.49 65.20
CA ALA A 12 -36.38 -7.11 63.89
C ALA A 12 -35.80 -8.34 63.17
N LEU A 13 -36.55 -8.84 62.17
CA LEU A 13 -36.01 -9.78 61.16
C LEU A 13 -35.08 -9.01 60.23
N GLY A 14 -33.75 -9.09 60.47
CA GLY A 14 -32.73 -8.66 59.54
C GLY A 14 -32.63 -9.61 58.37
N ALA A 15 -33.28 -9.28 57.25
CA ALA A 15 -33.00 -9.92 55.97
C ALA A 15 -31.68 -9.38 55.45
N SER A 16 -30.60 -10.12 55.63
CA SER A 16 -29.37 -9.91 54.90
C SER A 16 -29.53 -10.27 53.43
N LEU A 17 -29.68 -9.26 52.58
CA LEU A 17 -29.53 -9.40 51.13
C LEU A 17 -28.08 -9.87 50.88
N PRO A 18 -27.85 -10.93 50.10
CA PRO A 18 -26.48 -11.28 49.73
C PRO A 18 -25.92 -10.14 48.83
N LEU A 19 -24.88 -9.46 49.29
CA LEU A 19 -24.05 -8.67 48.42
C LEU A 19 -23.64 -9.56 47.28
N ALA A 20 -24.12 -9.24 46.06
CA ALA A 20 -23.61 -9.88 44.85
C ALA A 20 -22.08 -9.75 44.84
N GLY A 21 -21.43 -10.85 45.04
CA GLY A 21 -19.98 -10.91 45.03
C GLY A 21 -19.46 -10.33 43.72
N VAL A 22 -18.69 -9.28 43.79
CA VAL A 22 -17.88 -8.82 42.67
C VAL A 22 -17.03 -10.03 42.29
N ALA A 23 -17.35 -10.66 41.16
CA ALA A 23 -16.57 -11.77 40.64
C ALA A 23 -15.12 -11.28 40.49
N ARG A 24 -14.22 -11.87 41.26
CA ARG A 24 -12.81 -11.54 41.23
C ARG A 24 -12.30 -11.90 39.85
N ALA A 25 -11.60 -10.98 39.17
CA ALA A 25 -10.97 -11.26 37.89
C ALA A 25 -10.11 -12.50 38.01
N ALA A 26 -10.25 -13.44 37.06
CA ALA A 26 -9.37 -14.59 37.02
C ALA A 26 -7.94 -14.13 36.71
N THR A 27 -6.97 -14.64 37.43
CA THR A 27 -5.55 -14.32 37.21
C THR A 27 -4.96 -15.42 36.33
N PRO A 28 -4.54 -15.10 35.08
CA PRO A 28 -3.90 -16.08 34.21
C PRO A 28 -2.67 -16.72 34.87
N SER A 29 -2.50 -18.02 34.69
CA SER A 29 -1.41 -18.79 35.33
C SER A 29 -0.98 -19.97 34.45
N GLY A 30 0.26 -20.40 34.58
CA GLY A 30 0.79 -21.54 33.84
C GLY A 30 1.07 -21.25 32.36
N VAL A 31 1.55 -22.29 31.68
CA VAL A 31 1.91 -22.25 30.25
C VAL A 31 0.84 -22.98 29.44
N ALA A 32 0.44 -22.39 28.34
CA ALA A 32 -0.53 -22.99 27.41
C ALA A 32 0.02 -24.31 26.83
N PRO A 33 -0.79 -25.36 26.76
CA PRO A 33 -0.41 -26.61 26.11
C PRO A 33 -0.46 -26.48 24.60
N GLY A 34 0.37 -27.28 23.93
CA GLY A 34 0.41 -27.38 22.47
C GLY A 34 1.44 -26.45 21.84
N SER A 35 1.46 -26.47 20.55
CA SER A 35 2.21 -25.57 19.66
C SER A 35 1.45 -25.47 18.35
N SER A 36 1.58 -24.35 17.64
CA SER A 36 1.04 -24.18 16.28
C SER A 36 2.15 -23.77 15.33
N SER A 37 2.16 -24.39 14.17
CA SER A 37 3.13 -24.12 13.09
C SER A 37 2.47 -23.61 11.81
N ALA A 38 1.19 -23.28 11.86
CA ALA A 38 0.42 -22.82 10.71
C ALA A 38 0.13 -21.33 10.88
N GLY A 39 0.96 -20.49 10.27
CA GLY A 39 0.72 -19.06 10.21
C GLY A 39 0.11 -18.63 8.88
N SER A 40 -0.62 -17.54 8.88
CA SER A 40 -1.16 -16.88 7.71
C SER A 40 -1.24 -15.37 7.93
N TRP A 41 -1.35 -14.60 6.84
CA TRP A 41 -1.57 -13.15 6.87
C TRP A 41 -3.05 -12.82 6.70
N SER A 42 -3.45 -11.60 7.05
CA SER A 42 -4.81 -11.10 6.80
C SER A 42 -5.04 -10.83 5.32
N GLN A 43 -6.32 -10.63 4.93
CA GLN A 43 -6.69 -10.40 3.53
C GLN A 43 -5.94 -9.23 2.91
N GLY A 44 -5.53 -9.36 1.63
CA GLY A 44 -4.69 -8.39 0.92
C GLY A 44 -5.36 -7.03 0.69
N SER A 45 -6.66 -7.00 0.35
CA SER A 45 -7.38 -5.74 0.15
C SER A 45 -7.72 -5.08 1.47
N LYS A 46 -7.04 -3.97 1.79
CA LYS A 46 -7.27 -3.19 3.01
C LYS A 46 -8.35 -2.14 2.80
N ASP A 47 -9.18 -1.94 3.81
CA ASP A 47 -10.22 -0.90 3.86
C ASP A 47 -9.69 0.42 4.45
N LEU A 48 -8.59 0.36 5.18
CA LEU A 48 -7.92 1.51 5.78
C LEU A 48 -6.41 1.29 5.84
N PHE A 49 -5.68 2.39 5.73
CA PHE A 49 -4.23 2.44 5.89
C PHE A 49 -3.84 3.83 6.37
N GLY A 50 -2.96 3.93 7.35
CA GLY A 50 -2.52 5.20 7.89
C GLY A 50 -1.28 5.11 8.76
N ALA A 51 -0.72 6.30 8.98
CA ALA A 51 0.42 6.55 9.86
C ALA A 51 0.32 7.98 10.38
N ALA A 52 1.03 8.35 11.44
CA ALA A 52 1.20 9.74 11.81
C ALA A 52 1.95 10.49 10.70
N TYR A 53 1.72 11.78 10.55
CA TYR A 53 2.52 12.61 9.65
C TYR A 53 3.78 13.08 10.38
N GLU A 54 4.91 12.94 9.70
CA GLU A 54 6.17 13.51 10.14
C GLU A 54 6.74 14.43 9.06
N SER A 55 7.36 15.54 9.47
CA SER A 55 8.06 16.45 8.59
C SER A 55 9.54 16.12 8.52
N TYR A 56 10.14 16.36 7.37
CA TYR A 56 11.60 16.30 7.23
C TYR A 56 12.30 17.45 7.95
N ASP A 57 13.50 17.19 8.45
CA ASP A 57 14.47 18.22 8.82
C ASP A 57 15.14 18.84 7.58
N GLU A 58 16.17 19.69 7.79
CA GLU A 58 16.89 20.36 6.70
C GLU A 58 17.68 19.37 5.82
N ASP A 59 18.12 18.23 6.41
CA ASP A 59 18.86 17.18 5.72
C ASP A 59 17.95 16.15 5.02
N LEU A 60 16.65 16.36 5.02
CA LEU A 60 15.62 15.41 4.55
C LEU A 60 15.60 14.10 5.34
N LYS A 61 15.86 14.17 6.63
CA LYS A 61 15.69 13.07 7.57
C LYS A 61 14.49 13.31 8.45
N TYR A 62 13.87 12.26 8.90
CA TYR A 62 12.94 12.33 10.00
C TYR A 62 13.73 12.32 11.31
N SER A 63 13.51 13.30 12.15
CA SER A 63 14.20 13.41 13.44
C SER A 63 13.20 13.59 14.57
N ALA A 64 13.55 13.12 15.75
CA ALA A 64 12.78 13.40 16.95
C ALA A 64 12.63 14.92 17.11
N ARG A 65 11.40 15.38 17.35
CA ARG A 65 11.10 16.82 17.54
C ARG A 65 11.72 17.34 18.84
N SER A 66 11.84 16.45 19.82
CA SER A 66 12.51 16.67 21.11
C SER A 66 12.65 15.32 21.83
N ASP A 67 13.36 15.30 22.95
CA ASP A 67 13.43 14.12 23.83
C ASP A 67 12.06 13.68 24.37
N THR A 68 11.08 14.58 24.34
CA THR A 68 9.72 14.35 24.85
C THR A 68 8.68 14.13 23.74
N ALA A 69 9.01 14.40 22.49
CA ALA A 69 8.14 14.17 21.32
C ALA A 69 8.93 13.46 20.21
N PRO A 70 9.21 12.16 20.36
CA PRO A 70 9.87 11.36 19.36
C PRO A 70 9.00 11.19 18.11
N ILE A 71 9.59 10.67 17.04
CA ILE A 71 8.88 10.28 15.82
C ILE A 71 8.05 9.03 16.10
N SER A 72 6.82 8.98 15.58
CA SER A 72 6.03 7.75 15.55
C SER A 72 6.42 6.90 14.33
N ASN A 73 6.97 5.72 14.56
CA ASN A 73 7.38 4.75 13.53
C ASN A 73 6.35 3.63 13.38
N VAL A 74 5.06 3.97 13.40
CA VAL A 74 3.97 3.01 13.32
C VAL A 74 3.11 3.29 12.09
N TRP A 75 2.84 2.22 11.32
CA TRP A 75 1.86 2.19 10.23
C TRP A 75 0.82 1.13 10.55
N PHE A 76 -0.43 1.41 10.26
CA PHE A 76 -1.52 0.49 10.55
C PHE A 76 -2.41 0.27 9.34
N THR A 77 -2.91 -0.94 9.21
CA THR A 77 -3.90 -1.33 8.20
C THR A 77 -5.16 -1.85 8.85
N GLY A 78 -6.22 -1.97 8.07
CA GLY A 78 -7.41 -2.68 8.50
C GLY A 78 -8.22 -3.14 7.31
N ALA A 79 -8.95 -4.21 7.53
CA ALA A 79 -9.81 -4.83 6.55
C ALA A 79 -11.03 -5.45 7.24
N SER A 80 -12.15 -5.48 6.56
CA SER A 80 -13.37 -6.05 7.14
C SER A 80 -13.77 -5.47 8.49
N GLY A 81 -13.41 -4.20 8.75
CA GLY A 81 -13.76 -3.46 9.97
C GLY A 81 -12.89 -3.77 11.18
N ILE A 82 -11.83 -4.57 11.04
CA ILE A 82 -10.88 -4.87 12.11
C ILE A 82 -9.50 -4.26 11.81
N LEU A 83 -8.65 -4.14 12.82
CA LEU A 83 -7.24 -3.83 12.66
C LEU A 83 -6.54 -5.07 12.09
N THR A 84 -5.72 -4.89 11.05
CA THR A 84 -4.92 -5.95 10.46
C THR A 84 -3.43 -5.67 10.67
N GLU A 85 -2.57 -5.90 9.69
CA GLU A 85 -1.14 -5.72 9.88
C GLU A 85 -0.82 -4.32 10.41
N VAL A 86 -0.04 -4.28 11.47
CA VAL A 86 0.59 -3.09 12.02
C VAL A 86 2.08 -3.25 11.90
N PHE A 87 2.74 -2.26 11.33
CA PHE A 87 4.16 -2.29 11.00
C PHE A 87 4.94 -1.44 11.99
N TRP A 88 6.10 -1.93 12.41
CA TRP A 88 7.06 -1.29 13.30
C TRP A 88 8.39 -2.06 13.26
N PRO A 89 9.58 -1.45 13.36
CA PRO A 89 9.89 0.00 13.37
C PRO A 89 9.97 0.59 11.96
N THR A 90 9.80 -0.23 10.92
CA THR A 90 9.80 0.12 9.51
C THR A 90 8.51 -0.32 8.83
N ASN A 91 8.14 0.30 7.73
CA ASN A 91 6.89 0.01 7.02
C ASN A 91 6.90 -1.32 6.24
N ASP A 92 8.01 -2.03 6.24
CA ASP A 92 8.18 -3.36 5.66
C ASP A 92 8.18 -4.49 6.69
N THR A 93 8.04 -4.18 7.99
CA THR A 93 8.15 -5.15 9.08
C THR A 93 6.84 -5.23 9.90
N PRO A 94 5.84 -6.01 9.43
CA PRO A 94 4.60 -6.20 10.17
C PRO A 94 4.86 -6.96 11.48
N GLN A 95 4.17 -6.51 12.53
CA GLN A 95 4.26 -7.05 13.88
C GLN A 95 2.97 -7.73 14.34
N THR A 96 1.87 -7.49 13.64
CA THR A 96 0.53 -7.96 13.99
C THR A 96 -0.13 -8.54 12.76
N ARG A 97 -0.79 -9.68 12.88
CA ARG A 97 -1.64 -10.23 11.84
C ARG A 97 -3.01 -9.58 11.83
N ASP A 98 -3.71 -9.64 12.98
CA ASP A 98 -5.00 -8.98 13.17
C ASP A 98 -5.36 -8.79 14.65
N SER A 99 -6.30 -7.84 14.89
CA SER A 99 -6.91 -7.63 16.19
C SER A 99 -8.39 -7.23 16.01
N GLN A 100 -9.31 -7.97 16.66
CA GLN A 100 -10.75 -7.79 16.51
C GLN A 100 -11.50 -7.95 17.82
N LEU A 101 -12.75 -7.49 17.83
CA LEU A 101 -13.68 -7.74 18.93
C LEU A 101 -14.50 -8.99 18.64
N LEU A 102 -14.67 -9.80 19.68
CA LEU A 102 -15.58 -10.93 19.72
C LEU A 102 -16.66 -10.63 20.75
N VAL A 103 -17.90 -11.04 20.47
CA VAL A 103 -19.02 -10.81 21.40
C VAL A 103 -19.75 -12.12 21.65
N THR A 104 -19.98 -12.46 22.92
CA THR A 104 -20.77 -13.62 23.29
C THR A 104 -22.08 -13.20 23.96
N ALA A 105 -23.09 -14.03 23.75
CA ALA A 105 -24.38 -13.92 24.42
C ALA A 105 -24.88 -15.31 24.79
N ALA A 106 -25.62 -15.43 25.89
CA ALA A 106 -26.09 -16.72 26.38
C ALA A 106 -26.98 -17.47 25.37
N ASP A 107 -27.73 -16.72 24.55
CA ASP A 107 -28.75 -17.26 23.63
C ASP A 107 -28.30 -17.45 22.19
N ARG A 108 -27.10 -16.97 21.77
CA ARG A 108 -26.71 -16.93 20.34
C ARG A 108 -25.27 -17.25 20.00
N GLY A 109 -24.49 -17.83 20.88
CA GLY A 109 -23.12 -18.22 20.56
C GLY A 109 -22.16 -17.04 20.40
N LEU A 110 -21.11 -17.24 19.59
CA LEU A 110 -20.04 -16.28 19.33
C LEU A 110 -20.36 -15.42 18.09
N PHE A 111 -20.24 -14.11 18.24
CA PHE A 111 -20.22 -13.15 17.13
C PHE A 111 -18.78 -12.73 16.88
N GLU A 112 -18.35 -12.79 15.62
CA GLU A 112 -17.03 -12.37 15.16
C GLU A 112 -17.14 -11.09 14.32
N GLU A 113 -16.47 -10.02 14.74
CA GLU A 113 -16.58 -8.71 14.12
C GLU A 113 -16.22 -8.74 12.62
N ARG A 114 -15.15 -9.46 12.26
CA ARG A 114 -14.68 -9.60 10.89
C ARG A 114 -15.72 -10.25 9.97
N ARG A 115 -16.48 -11.24 10.47
CA ARG A 115 -17.34 -12.09 9.64
C ARG A 115 -18.82 -11.74 9.71
N ASP A 116 -19.33 -11.45 10.92
CA ASP A 116 -20.78 -11.46 11.19
C ASP A 116 -21.40 -10.06 11.18
N ALA A 117 -20.59 -9.00 11.11
CA ALA A 117 -21.04 -7.63 11.26
C ALA A 117 -21.57 -7.00 9.96
N ARG A 118 -22.57 -6.11 10.13
CA ARG A 118 -22.76 -5.01 9.17
C ARG A 118 -21.77 -3.91 9.51
N ARG A 119 -21.02 -3.42 8.51
CA ARG A 119 -19.91 -2.50 8.75
C ARG A 119 -19.87 -1.34 7.78
N SER A 120 -19.29 -0.23 8.22
CA SER A 120 -18.86 0.86 7.36
C SER A 120 -17.53 1.40 7.84
N VAL A 121 -16.65 1.72 6.88
CA VAL A 121 -15.33 2.33 7.13
C VAL A 121 -15.28 3.66 6.40
N ARG A 122 -14.90 4.72 7.09
CA ARG A 122 -14.79 6.07 6.53
C ARG A 122 -13.63 6.84 7.16
N TRP A 123 -13.00 7.68 6.38
CA TRP A 123 -12.12 8.71 6.92
C TRP A 123 -12.87 9.61 7.91
N ILE A 124 -12.23 9.96 9.02
CA ILE A 124 -12.80 10.99 9.93
C ILE A 124 -12.78 12.36 9.27
N GLU A 125 -11.73 12.59 8.42
CA GLU A 125 -11.53 13.79 7.64
C GLU A 125 -10.67 13.45 6.41
N ARG A 126 -11.03 13.95 5.23
CA ARG A 126 -10.33 13.62 3.98
C ARG A 126 -8.91 14.18 3.97
N GLY A 127 -7.95 13.33 3.64
CA GLY A 127 -6.53 13.65 3.66
C GLY A 127 -5.86 13.54 5.05
N VAL A 128 -6.63 13.10 6.07
CA VAL A 128 -6.13 12.73 7.39
C VAL A 128 -6.34 11.24 7.55
N PRO A 129 -5.31 10.38 7.50
CA PRO A 129 -5.46 8.92 7.48
C PRO A 129 -5.78 8.35 8.86
N ALA A 130 -6.91 8.78 9.39
CA ALA A 130 -7.57 8.26 10.57
C ALA A 130 -9.01 7.88 10.21
N PHE A 131 -9.52 6.79 10.78
CA PHE A 131 -10.71 6.14 10.26
C PHE A 131 -11.76 5.92 11.35
N ARG A 132 -13.02 6.18 10.97
CA ARG A 132 -14.19 5.76 11.72
C ARG A 132 -14.69 4.44 11.17
N VAL A 133 -14.70 3.42 12.01
CA VAL A 133 -15.26 2.09 11.73
C VAL A 133 -16.51 1.91 12.56
N ILE A 134 -17.61 1.55 11.91
CA ILE A 134 -18.87 1.21 12.59
C ILE A 134 -19.16 -0.25 12.31
N THR A 135 -19.31 -1.02 13.37
CA THR A 135 -19.69 -2.44 13.39
C THR A 135 -21.02 -2.59 14.07
N GLU A 136 -21.99 -3.18 13.39
CA GLU A 136 -23.34 -3.41 13.93
C GLU A 136 -23.70 -4.90 13.87
N ASP A 137 -24.23 -5.40 14.96
CA ASP A 137 -24.90 -6.70 14.97
C ASP A 137 -26.12 -6.68 14.04
N PRO A 138 -26.25 -7.59 13.06
CA PRO A 138 -27.40 -7.67 12.19
C PRO A 138 -28.74 -7.80 12.94
N GLY A 139 -28.72 -8.40 14.14
CA GLY A 139 -29.86 -8.49 15.04
C GLY A 139 -30.12 -7.23 15.87
N GLY A 140 -29.29 -6.20 15.73
CA GLY A 140 -29.47 -4.90 16.38
C GLY A 140 -29.24 -4.87 17.89
N ARG A 141 -28.58 -5.89 18.48
CA ARG A 141 -28.36 -6.00 19.93
C ARG A 141 -27.29 -5.04 20.44
N PHE A 142 -26.27 -4.75 19.60
CA PHE A 142 -25.19 -3.82 19.92
C PHE A 142 -24.64 -3.13 18.67
N ARG A 143 -23.91 -2.05 18.94
CA ARG A 143 -23.13 -1.29 17.95
C ARG A 143 -21.78 -0.94 18.56
N ILE A 144 -20.74 -1.12 17.79
CA ILE A 144 -19.37 -0.70 18.10
C ILE A 144 -18.97 0.39 17.12
N GLU A 145 -18.52 1.52 17.63
CA GLU A 145 -17.90 2.58 16.85
C GLU A 145 -16.43 2.70 17.29
N LYS A 146 -15.51 2.64 16.34
CA LYS A 146 -14.07 2.80 16.56
C LYS A 146 -13.55 4.02 15.80
N ILE A 147 -12.66 4.78 16.42
CA ILE A 147 -11.78 5.72 15.73
C ILE A 147 -10.37 5.17 15.84
N ILE A 148 -9.73 4.90 14.68
CA ILE A 148 -8.42 4.26 14.59
C ILE A 148 -7.42 5.27 14.02
N PHE A 149 -6.31 5.50 14.71
CA PHE A 149 -5.22 6.38 14.29
C PHE A 149 -3.92 6.00 15.03
N ALA A 150 -2.76 6.46 14.53
CA ALA A 150 -1.49 6.33 15.24
C ALA A 150 -1.30 7.50 16.22
N ASP A 151 -0.70 7.24 17.37
CA ASP A 151 -0.24 8.31 18.26
C ASP A 151 0.78 9.18 17.49
N PRO A 152 0.63 10.51 17.47
CA PRO A 152 1.54 11.38 16.73
C PRO A 152 2.96 11.45 17.29
N ASP A 153 3.16 11.01 18.53
CA ASP A 153 4.40 11.22 19.27
C ASP A 153 5.02 9.90 19.81
N ARG A 154 4.37 8.74 19.57
CA ARG A 154 4.79 7.43 20.12
C ARG A 154 4.49 6.30 19.14
N ASP A 155 5.20 5.20 19.28
CA ASP A 155 5.00 3.96 18.52
C ASP A 155 3.77 3.19 19.01
N VAL A 156 2.58 3.80 18.85
CA VAL A 156 1.30 3.28 19.35
C VAL A 156 0.19 3.47 18.34
N VAL A 157 -0.61 2.41 18.12
CA VAL A 157 -1.91 2.52 17.43
C VAL A 157 -3.03 2.62 18.46
N LEU A 158 -3.88 3.62 18.32
CA LEU A 158 -5.02 3.86 19.18
C LEU A 158 -6.32 3.44 18.48
N GLN A 159 -7.16 2.72 19.20
CA GLN A 159 -8.54 2.45 18.84
C GLN A 159 -9.43 3.01 19.94
N ARG A 160 -10.04 4.17 19.70
CA ARG A 160 -11.06 4.72 20.60
C ARG A 160 -12.39 4.09 20.29
N LEU A 161 -12.99 3.40 21.27
CA LEU A 161 -14.22 2.63 21.12
C LEU A 161 -15.40 3.30 21.85
N ARG A 162 -16.55 3.28 21.18
CA ARG A 162 -17.85 3.53 21.80
C ARG A 162 -18.74 2.32 21.54
N ILE A 163 -19.04 1.58 22.61
CA ILE A 163 -19.85 0.36 22.57
C ILE A 163 -21.24 0.67 23.11
N THR A 164 -22.27 0.57 22.26
CA THR A 164 -23.67 0.70 22.62
C THR A 164 -24.31 -0.68 22.71
N ARG A 165 -24.78 -1.08 23.89
CA ARG A 165 -25.45 -2.34 24.16
C ARG A 165 -26.96 -2.07 24.36
N LYS A 166 -27.80 -2.69 23.53
CA LYS A 166 -29.26 -2.53 23.58
C LYS A 166 -29.92 -3.63 24.38
N VAL A 167 -29.21 -4.73 24.61
CA VAL A 167 -29.70 -5.87 25.44
C VAL A 167 -28.67 -6.19 26.50
N GLY A 168 -29.10 -6.87 27.57
CA GLY A 168 -28.22 -7.34 28.64
C GLY A 168 -27.52 -8.64 28.31
N GLY A 169 -26.52 -9.02 29.13
CA GLY A 169 -25.82 -10.31 29.05
C GLY A 169 -24.76 -10.42 27.96
N LEU A 170 -24.40 -9.31 27.27
CA LEU A 170 -23.35 -9.30 26.26
C LEU A 170 -21.98 -9.17 26.93
N ARG A 171 -21.05 -10.05 26.54
CA ARG A 171 -19.65 -9.99 26.94
C ARG A 171 -18.79 -9.69 25.72
N PHE A 172 -17.80 -8.83 25.89
CA PHE A 172 -16.93 -8.35 24.82
C PHE A 172 -15.49 -8.78 25.09
N PHE A 173 -14.88 -9.37 24.08
CA PHE A 173 -13.50 -9.86 24.14
C PHE A 173 -12.68 -9.22 23.02
N VAL A 174 -11.41 -9.02 23.27
CA VAL A 174 -10.41 -8.69 22.25
C VAL A 174 -9.68 -9.99 21.90
N LEU A 175 -9.67 -10.35 20.62
CA LEU A 175 -8.81 -11.36 20.05
C LEU A 175 -7.64 -10.66 19.36
N HIS A 176 -6.41 -11.00 19.72
CA HIS A 176 -5.21 -10.40 19.17
C HIS A 176 -4.25 -11.49 18.70
N ASN A 177 -3.91 -11.45 17.39
CA ASN A 177 -2.98 -12.36 16.74
C ASN A 177 -1.70 -11.59 16.39
N PRO A 178 -0.62 -11.74 17.15
CA PRO A 178 0.67 -11.16 16.82
C PRO A 178 1.32 -11.87 15.61
N SER A 179 2.34 -11.25 15.05
CA SER A 179 3.24 -11.75 14.01
C SER A 179 4.55 -10.97 14.09
N ALA A 180 5.18 -11.04 15.25
CA ALA A 180 6.35 -10.23 15.55
C ALA A 180 7.52 -10.56 14.62
N GLY A 181 8.22 -9.53 14.15
CA GLY A 181 9.35 -9.70 13.25
C GLY A 181 8.99 -10.19 11.84
N ASN A 182 7.80 -9.87 11.34
CA ASN A 182 7.32 -10.25 10.00
C ASN A 182 7.15 -11.78 9.84
N THR A 183 6.82 -12.48 10.92
CA THR A 183 6.54 -13.93 10.88
C THR A 183 5.48 -14.28 11.91
N PRO A 184 4.47 -15.09 11.55
CA PRO A 184 3.49 -15.59 12.51
C PRO A 184 3.99 -16.80 13.30
N LEU A 185 5.23 -17.22 13.15
CA LEU A 185 5.81 -18.39 13.78
C LEU A 185 6.98 -18.02 14.69
N GLY A 186 7.07 -18.67 15.85
CA GLY A 186 8.15 -18.44 16.82
C GLY A 186 7.86 -17.33 17.81
N ASP A 187 6.64 -16.77 17.79
CA ASP A 187 6.20 -15.80 18.76
C ASP A 187 6.07 -16.40 20.16
N SER A 188 6.31 -15.56 21.17
CA SER A 188 5.93 -15.83 22.54
C SER A 188 4.91 -14.81 23.00
N ALA A 189 4.00 -15.19 23.87
CA ALA A 189 2.93 -14.34 24.37
C ALA A 189 2.72 -14.48 25.87
N MET A 190 2.20 -13.42 26.50
CA MET A 190 1.80 -13.39 27.89
C MET A 190 0.50 -12.61 28.06
N ALA A 191 -0.45 -13.18 28.79
CA ALA A 191 -1.68 -12.52 29.22
C ALA A 191 -1.62 -12.16 30.69
N SER A 192 -2.02 -10.91 31.05
CA SER A 192 -2.01 -10.45 32.44
C SER A 192 -3.21 -9.54 32.70
N THR A 193 -3.90 -9.77 33.81
CA THR A 193 -4.96 -8.88 34.34
C THR A 193 -4.47 -7.93 35.44
N GLY A 194 -3.16 -7.96 35.76
CA GLY A 194 -2.49 -7.11 36.76
C GLY A 194 -1.13 -7.68 37.17
N GLY A 195 -0.44 -7.01 38.09
CA GLY A 195 0.92 -7.40 38.51
C GLY A 195 2.02 -6.81 37.62
N VAL A 196 3.18 -7.47 37.54
CA VAL A 196 4.32 -7.04 36.71
C VAL A 196 4.29 -7.84 35.42
N PRO A 197 4.40 -7.22 34.23
CA PRO A 197 4.69 -5.80 33.94
C PRO A 197 3.47 -4.87 34.05
N GLY A 198 2.27 -5.36 34.25
CA GLY A 198 1.00 -4.66 34.30
C GLY A 198 -0.11 -5.47 33.70
N ALA A 199 -1.30 -4.89 33.55
CA ALA A 199 -2.43 -5.52 32.86
C ALA A 199 -2.30 -5.31 31.35
N GLY A 200 -2.32 -6.38 30.56
CA GLY A 200 -2.18 -6.31 29.10
C GLY A 200 -2.09 -7.67 28.43
N LEU A 201 -2.12 -7.64 27.11
CA LEU A 201 -1.85 -8.77 26.22
C LEU A 201 -0.51 -8.47 25.54
N PHE A 202 0.50 -9.29 25.80
CA PHE A 202 1.88 -9.04 25.37
C PHE A 202 2.33 -10.13 24.41
N ALA A 203 3.09 -9.76 23.39
CA ALA A 203 3.76 -10.72 22.53
C ALA A 203 5.13 -10.19 22.10
N TRP A 204 6.06 -11.11 21.81
CA TRP A 204 7.41 -10.77 21.39
C TRP A 204 8.09 -11.89 20.61
N GLN A 205 9.06 -11.48 19.77
CA GLN A 205 10.03 -12.36 19.12
C GLN A 205 11.33 -11.57 18.87
N GLY A 206 12.44 -12.08 19.40
CA GLY A 206 13.72 -11.37 19.29
C GLY A 206 13.63 -9.92 19.83
N PRO A 207 14.03 -8.91 19.02
CA PRO A 207 13.99 -7.50 19.43
C PRO A 207 12.64 -6.82 19.14
N PHE A 208 11.59 -7.58 18.82
CA PHE A 208 10.28 -7.05 18.52
C PHE A 208 9.28 -7.42 19.61
N ALA A 209 8.68 -6.42 20.23
CA ALA A 209 7.65 -6.64 21.23
C ALA A 209 6.46 -5.72 21.01
N GLN A 210 5.29 -6.19 21.44
CA GLN A 210 4.04 -5.45 21.41
C GLN A 210 3.24 -5.65 22.67
N ALA A 211 2.51 -4.62 23.08
CA ALA A 211 1.66 -4.61 24.25
C ALA A 211 0.29 -3.99 23.90
N LEU A 212 -0.75 -4.79 23.99
CA LEU A 212 -2.13 -4.31 23.83
C LEU A 212 -2.72 -4.08 25.23
N VAL A 213 -3.00 -2.81 25.54
CA VAL A 213 -3.57 -2.37 26.82
C VAL A 213 -4.90 -1.64 26.60
N THR A 214 -5.67 -1.48 27.66
CA THR A 214 -6.97 -0.83 27.62
C THR A 214 -7.12 0.21 28.74
N SER A 215 -7.86 1.27 28.50
CA SER A 215 -8.18 2.30 29.50
C SER A 215 -9.14 1.82 30.60
N ILE A 216 -9.72 0.62 30.47
CA ILE A 216 -10.53 -0.06 31.50
C ILE A 216 -9.81 -1.34 31.96
N ARG A 217 -10.34 -2.04 32.94
CA ARG A 217 -9.72 -3.30 33.39
C ARG A 217 -10.01 -4.44 32.40
N TRP A 218 -9.08 -5.38 32.32
CA TRP A 218 -9.35 -6.71 31.81
C TRP A 218 -10.07 -7.51 32.90
N ARG A 219 -11.23 -8.08 32.58
CA ARG A 219 -11.96 -8.97 33.48
C ARG A 219 -11.31 -10.34 33.52
N ASP A 220 -10.82 -10.78 32.40
CA ASP A 220 -10.22 -12.08 32.18
C ASP A 220 -9.26 -12.04 31.01
N ALA A 221 -8.26 -12.93 30.94
CA ALA A 221 -7.35 -13.02 29.81
C ALA A 221 -6.70 -14.40 29.73
N THR A 222 -6.27 -14.80 28.52
CA THR A 222 -5.52 -16.02 28.27
C THR A 222 -4.58 -15.85 27.08
N ALA A 223 -3.42 -16.52 27.12
CA ALA A 223 -2.51 -16.72 26.00
C ALA A 223 -2.62 -18.18 25.53
N GLY A 224 -2.54 -18.43 24.23
CA GLY A 224 -2.62 -19.78 23.67
C GLY A 224 -2.00 -19.86 22.28
N PHE A 225 -2.25 -20.96 21.60
CA PHE A 225 -1.79 -21.20 20.23
C PHE A 225 -2.97 -21.27 19.27
N SER A 226 -2.88 -20.53 18.17
CA SER A 226 -3.92 -20.42 17.15
C SER A 226 -4.37 -21.80 16.65
N GLY A 227 -5.68 -22.05 16.66
CA GLY A 227 -6.30 -23.27 16.17
C GLY A 227 -6.10 -24.51 17.06
N THR A 228 -5.52 -24.40 18.26
CA THR A 228 -5.34 -25.51 19.23
C THR A 228 -6.38 -25.48 20.34
N GLU A 229 -6.27 -26.39 21.30
CA GLU A 229 -7.15 -26.43 22.50
C GLU A 229 -6.92 -25.23 23.42
N SER A 230 -5.74 -24.60 23.38
CA SER A 230 -5.44 -23.41 24.17
C SER A 230 -5.87 -22.09 23.50
N ASP A 231 -6.43 -22.15 22.28
CA ASP A 231 -6.94 -20.98 21.56
C ASP A 231 -8.18 -20.40 22.26
N GLY A 232 -8.06 -19.17 22.77
CA GLY A 232 -9.19 -18.50 23.41
C GLY A 232 -10.38 -18.27 22.48
N TYR A 233 -10.18 -18.15 21.16
CA TYR A 233 -11.28 -18.11 20.18
C TYR A 233 -12.07 -19.41 20.18
N ARG A 234 -11.41 -20.58 20.19
CA ARG A 234 -12.07 -21.88 20.29
C ARG A 234 -12.78 -22.09 21.63
N ASP A 235 -12.17 -21.62 22.71
CA ASP A 235 -12.78 -21.66 24.03
C ASP A 235 -14.10 -20.87 24.06
N LEU A 236 -14.09 -19.64 23.48
CA LEU A 236 -15.31 -18.83 23.34
C LEU A 236 -16.35 -19.45 22.42
N GLN A 237 -15.95 -20.14 21.34
CA GLN A 237 -16.88 -20.89 20.48
C GLN A 237 -17.61 -21.99 21.25
N ASN A 238 -16.89 -22.71 22.09
CA ASN A 238 -17.42 -23.86 22.83
C ASN A 238 -18.20 -23.45 24.10
N HIS A 239 -17.67 -22.49 24.86
CA HIS A 239 -18.15 -22.19 26.21
C HIS A 239 -18.74 -20.78 26.37
N ARG A 240 -18.57 -19.88 25.39
CA ARG A 240 -19.03 -18.46 25.40
C ARG A 240 -18.40 -17.59 26.51
N THR A 241 -17.42 -18.13 27.19
CA THR A 241 -16.60 -17.51 28.21
C THR A 241 -15.22 -18.14 28.17
N LEU A 242 -14.20 -17.47 28.67
CA LEU A 242 -12.92 -18.09 28.87
C LEU A 242 -13.04 -19.11 30.04
N THR A 243 -12.63 -20.32 29.77
CA THR A 243 -12.54 -21.42 30.77
C THR A 243 -11.09 -21.83 31.02
N ALA A 244 -10.21 -21.51 30.07
CA ALA A 244 -8.76 -21.65 30.19
C ALA A 244 -8.13 -20.28 30.45
N HIS A 245 -7.18 -20.21 31.39
CA HIS A 245 -6.55 -18.97 31.86
C HIS A 245 -5.02 -19.11 31.85
N TYR A 246 -4.46 -19.44 30.69
CA TYR A 246 -2.99 -19.55 30.55
C TYR A 246 -2.33 -18.19 30.55
N ARG A 247 -1.26 -18.05 31.32
CA ARG A 247 -0.47 -16.82 31.36
C ARG A 247 0.46 -16.74 30.16
N ASP A 248 1.17 -17.79 29.84
CA ASP A 248 2.25 -17.81 28.85
C ASP A 248 1.96 -18.80 27.72
N ALA A 249 2.30 -18.42 26.48
CA ALA A 249 2.44 -19.31 25.33
C ALA A 249 3.80 -19.01 24.69
N LYS A 250 4.59 -20.03 24.31
CA LYS A 250 5.98 -19.85 23.90
C LYS A 250 6.28 -20.55 22.59
N ASP A 251 6.96 -19.84 21.69
CA ASP A 251 7.54 -20.36 20.46
C ASP A 251 6.52 -21.00 19.52
N GLY A 252 5.61 -20.19 18.96
CA GLY A 252 4.60 -20.69 18.00
C GLY A 252 3.76 -19.60 17.37
N ASP A 253 2.70 -19.98 16.65
CA ASP A 253 1.64 -19.08 16.19
C ASP A 253 0.70 -18.80 17.37
N VAL A 254 1.08 -17.81 18.18
CA VAL A 254 0.38 -17.51 19.43
C VAL A 254 -0.85 -16.64 19.20
N VAL A 255 -1.81 -16.75 20.10
CA VAL A 255 -3.03 -15.95 20.12
C VAL A 255 -3.34 -15.48 21.55
N LEU A 256 -3.79 -14.26 21.68
CA LEU A 256 -4.13 -13.62 22.93
C LEU A 256 -5.62 -13.27 22.94
N THR A 257 -6.31 -13.57 24.03
CA THR A 257 -7.72 -13.22 24.21
C THR A 257 -7.93 -12.57 25.57
N GLY A 258 -8.60 -11.42 25.58
CA GLY A 258 -8.88 -10.68 26.82
C GLY A 258 -10.34 -10.25 26.89
N GLU A 259 -11.02 -10.43 28.02
CA GLU A 259 -12.36 -9.93 28.27
C GLU A 259 -12.32 -8.51 28.83
N LEU A 260 -13.07 -7.61 28.20
CA LEU A 260 -13.25 -6.23 28.66
C LEU A 260 -14.20 -6.20 29.87
N ASP A 261 -13.81 -5.52 30.97
CA ASP A 261 -14.66 -5.38 32.16
C ASP A 261 -15.80 -4.36 31.95
N LEU A 262 -16.77 -4.77 31.12
CA LEU A 262 -17.96 -3.97 30.83
C LEU A 262 -19.16 -4.44 31.66
N PRO A 263 -20.07 -3.51 32.06
CA PRO A 263 -21.34 -3.88 32.69
C PRO A 263 -22.17 -4.80 31.80
N LEU A 264 -22.84 -5.77 32.35
CA LEU A 264 -23.73 -6.68 31.59
C LEU A 264 -25.11 -6.08 31.26
N SER A 265 -25.47 -4.93 31.85
CA SER A 265 -26.73 -4.22 31.56
C SER A 265 -26.64 -3.44 30.24
N PRO A 266 -27.80 -3.14 29.58
CA PRO A 266 -27.82 -2.21 28.46
C PRO A 266 -27.20 -0.85 28.81
N GLY A 267 -26.60 -0.17 27.82
CA GLY A 267 -25.98 1.13 28.02
C GLY A 267 -24.87 1.42 27.03
N VAL A 268 -24.20 2.54 27.21
CA VAL A 268 -23.06 2.99 26.42
C VAL A 268 -21.80 2.95 27.27
N CYS A 269 -20.72 2.44 26.72
CA CYS A 269 -19.39 2.50 27.31
C CYS A 269 -18.40 3.06 26.31
N GLU A 270 -17.48 3.88 26.78
CA GLU A 270 -16.34 4.39 26.01
C GLU A 270 -15.05 3.88 26.63
N LEU A 271 -14.11 3.49 25.79
CA LEU A 271 -12.79 3.02 26.19
C LEU A 271 -11.79 3.21 25.05
N THR A 272 -10.52 3.13 25.36
CA THR A 272 -9.45 3.16 24.36
C THR A 272 -8.62 1.89 24.50
N LEU A 273 -8.34 1.25 23.37
CA LEU A 273 -7.30 0.23 23.23
C LEU A 273 -6.05 0.90 22.66
N ALA A 274 -4.90 0.63 23.25
CA ALA A 274 -3.60 1.11 22.78
C ALA A 274 -2.69 -0.09 22.51
N LEU A 275 -2.25 -0.24 21.28
CA LEU A 275 -1.29 -1.23 20.83
C LEU A 275 0.07 -0.54 20.67
N GLY A 276 0.94 -0.70 21.65
CA GLY A 276 2.28 -0.13 21.67
C GLY A 276 3.33 -1.12 21.23
N PHE A 277 4.44 -0.60 20.68
CA PHE A 277 5.59 -1.35 20.20
C PHE A 277 6.87 -0.92 20.90
N GLY A 278 7.85 -1.81 20.95
CA GLY A 278 9.15 -1.58 21.56
C GLY A 278 10.09 -2.76 21.35
N ARG A 279 11.33 -2.61 21.79
CA ARG A 279 12.37 -3.68 21.72
C ARG A 279 12.18 -4.78 22.75
N ASP A 280 11.39 -4.48 23.76
CA ASP A 280 10.95 -5.42 24.79
C ASP A 280 9.53 -5.08 25.28
N ILE A 281 8.92 -5.97 26.03
CA ILE A 281 7.54 -5.82 26.53
C ILE A 281 7.38 -4.62 27.46
N ASP A 282 8.41 -4.22 28.19
CA ASP A 282 8.36 -3.07 29.11
C ASP A 282 8.36 -1.76 28.33
N GLU A 283 9.16 -1.66 27.25
CA GLU A 283 9.16 -0.50 26.34
C GLU A 283 7.80 -0.37 25.64
N ALA A 284 7.29 -1.45 25.05
CA ALA A 284 6.00 -1.48 24.41
C ALA A 284 4.85 -1.12 25.36
N HIS A 285 4.87 -1.65 26.57
CA HIS A 285 3.88 -1.36 27.60
C HIS A 285 3.93 0.10 28.05
N ARG A 286 5.13 0.64 28.31
CA ARG A 286 5.29 2.06 28.71
C ARG A 286 4.77 2.99 27.61
N ALA A 287 5.06 2.73 26.33
CA ALA A 287 4.56 3.53 25.22
C ALA A 287 3.02 3.53 25.18
N ALA A 288 2.40 2.35 25.24
CA ALA A 288 0.95 2.21 25.27
C ALA A 288 0.29 2.88 26.49
N GLN A 289 0.87 2.73 27.68
CA GLN A 289 0.38 3.37 28.91
C GLN A 289 0.51 4.90 28.86
N ALA A 290 1.60 5.42 28.30
CA ALA A 290 1.80 6.86 28.14
C ALA A 290 0.72 7.47 27.21
N SER A 291 0.38 6.78 26.11
CA SER A 291 -0.71 7.20 25.22
C SER A 291 -2.08 7.16 25.91
N LEU A 292 -2.36 6.12 26.72
CA LEU A 292 -3.61 6.05 27.50
C LEU A 292 -3.67 7.08 28.64
N GLY A 293 -2.54 7.62 29.07
CA GLY A 293 -2.47 8.67 30.08
C GLY A 293 -2.85 10.06 29.56
N GLU A 294 -2.94 10.23 28.25
CA GLU A 294 -3.38 11.47 27.62
C GLU A 294 -4.85 11.43 27.21
N ASP A 295 -5.44 12.60 27.04
CA ASP A 295 -6.79 12.72 26.47
C ASP A 295 -6.77 12.27 24.99
N PRO A 296 -7.52 11.22 24.62
CA PRO A 296 -7.53 10.71 23.26
C PRO A 296 -8.09 11.71 22.23
N ASP A 297 -8.89 12.70 22.63
CA ASP A 297 -9.34 13.76 21.73
C ASP A 297 -8.20 14.75 21.46
N ALA A 298 -7.39 15.08 22.46
CA ALA A 298 -6.21 15.93 22.28
C ALA A 298 -5.15 15.25 21.39
N LEU A 299 -4.92 13.95 21.54
CA LEU A 299 -4.04 13.17 20.65
C LEU A 299 -4.54 13.21 19.21
N LEU A 300 -5.84 12.96 19.00
CA LEU A 300 -6.45 12.98 17.68
C LEU A 300 -6.38 14.36 17.03
N ASP A 301 -6.54 15.43 17.80
CA ASP A 301 -6.47 16.79 17.27
C ASP A 301 -5.04 17.18 16.87
N ARG A 302 -4.00 16.74 17.61
CA ARG A 302 -2.60 16.89 17.17
C ARG A 302 -2.33 16.13 15.88
N TYR A 303 -2.78 14.88 15.80
CA TYR A 303 -2.69 14.05 14.60
C TYR A 303 -3.33 14.73 13.38
N ARG A 304 -4.55 15.27 13.56
CA ARG A 304 -5.25 16.03 12.50
C ARG A 304 -4.49 17.29 12.09
N ALA A 305 -3.96 18.03 13.05
CA ALA A 305 -3.26 19.29 12.79
C ALA A 305 -2.03 19.07 11.90
N GLN A 306 -1.26 18.01 12.14
CA GLN A 306 -0.09 17.65 11.33
C GLN A 306 -0.48 17.35 9.88
N TRP A 307 -1.46 16.46 9.67
CA TRP A 307 -1.93 16.12 8.33
C TRP A 307 -2.60 17.28 7.60
N ARG A 308 -3.35 18.14 8.31
CA ARG A 308 -3.93 19.36 7.73
C ARG A 308 -2.85 20.34 7.25
N ALA A 309 -1.78 20.51 8.02
CA ALA A 309 -0.66 21.34 7.63
C ALA A 309 0.00 20.82 6.33
N TYR A 310 0.23 19.52 6.23
CA TYR A 310 0.72 18.89 5.01
C TYR A 310 -0.22 19.09 3.82
N GLN A 311 -1.53 18.80 3.99
CA GLN A 311 -2.51 18.98 2.93
C GLN A 311 -2.65 20.45 2.46
N ALA A 312 -2.43 21.40 3.36
CA ALA A 312 -2.46 22.84 3.04
C ALA A 312 -1.24 23.31 2.25
N SER A 313 -0.10 22.60 2.32
CA SER A 313 1.10 22.90 1.54
C SER A 313 1.02 22.42 0.09
N LEU A 314 0.02 21.59 -0.25
CA LEU A 314 -0.10 20.96 -1.56
C LEU A 314 -0.93 21.83 -2.53
N ARG A 315 -0.74 21.58 -3.83
CA ARG A 315 -1.52 22.21 -4.90
C ARG A 315 -2.96 21.68 -4.90
N PRO A 316 -3.99 22.54 -4.73
CA PRO A 316 -5.38 22.10 -4.81
C PRO A 316 -5.77 21.77 -6.26
N LEU A 317 -6.86 21.00 -6.44
CA LEU A 317 -7.51 20.85 -7.74
C LEU A 317 -8.62 21.90 -7.91
N GLY A 318 -8.60 22.61 -9.03
CA GLY A 318 -9.56 23.67 -9.37
C GLY A 318 -10.72 23.19 -10.25
N SER A 319 -10.49 22.19 -11.12
CA SER A 319 -11.46 21.76 -12.15
C SER A 319 -12.11 20.40 -11.89
N ALA A 320 -11.70 19.69 -10.83
CA ALA A 320 -12.23 18.37 -10.48
C ALA A 320 -13.59 18.46 -9.77
N SER A 321 -14.41 17.41 -9.90
CA SER A 321 -15.61 17.29 -9.07
C SER A 321 -15.25 17.16 -7.58
N PRO A 322 -16.18 17.50 -6.67
CA PRO A 322 -15.93 17.36 -5.23
C PRO A 322 -15.51 15.93 -4.81
N ASP A 323 -16.02 14.90 -5.48
CA ASP A 323 -15.66 13.50 -5.20
C ASP A 323 -14.22 13.20 -5.62
N LEU A 324 -13.81 13.62 -6.82
CA LEU A 324 -12.44 13.47 -7.30
C LEU A 324 -11.45 14.32 -6.50
N ALA A 325 -11.84 15.53 -6.08
CA ALA A 325 -11.01 16.34 -5.21
C ALA A 325 -10.81 15.71 -3.82
N ARG A 326 -11.84 15.03 -3.29
CA ARG A 326 -11.70 14.27 -2.05
C ARG A 326 -10.78 13.07 -2.24
N LEU A 327 -10.94 12.30 -3.32
CA LEU A 327 -10.10 11.16 -3.63
C LEU A 327 -8.63 11.56 -3.87
N TYR A 328 -8.39 12.70 -4.52
CA TYR A 328 -7.05 13.28 -4.67
C TYR A 328 -6.36 13.48 -3.33
N ARG A 329 -7.02 14.16 -2.37
CA ARG A 329 -6.47 14.38 -1.02
C ARG A 329 -6.17 13.08 -0.29
N SER A 330 -7.08 12.10 -0.37
CA SER A 330 -6.89 10.78 0.22
C SER A 330 -5.72 10.04 -0.44
N SER A 331 -5.60 10.11 -1.78
CA SER A 331 -4.53 9.47 -2.52
C SER A 331 -3.15 10.02 -2.17
N VAL A 332 -3.05 11.35 -2.02
CA VAL A 332 -1.79 11.97 -1.57
C VAL A 332 -1.43 11.55 -0.15
N ALA A 333 -2.41 11.50 0.77
CA ALA A 333 -2.16 11.03 2.13
C ALA A 333 -1.75 9.54 2.18
N VAL A 334 -2.39 8.68 1.36
CA VAL A 334 -2.00 7.27 1.22
C VAL A 334 -0.56 7.16 0.73
N MET A 335 -0.21 7.84 -0.37
CA MET A 335 1.15 7.81 -0.92
C MET A 335 2.18 8.30 0.10
N LYS A 336 1.92 9.41 0.80
CA LYS A 336 2.84 9.91 1.85
C LYS A 336 2.97 8.93 3.02
N SER A 337 1.92 8.17 3.34
CA SER A 337 1.97 7.12 4.36
C SER A 337 2.75 5.88 3.92
N LEU A 338 3.01 5.68 2.62
CA LEU A 338 3.83 4.56 2.12
C LEU A 338 5.33 4.79 2.31
N GLU A 339 5.75 5.96 2.79
CA GLU A 339 7.14 6.28 3.02
C GLU A 339 7.64 5.74 4.36
N ASP A 340 8.82 5.13 4.36
CA ASP A 340 9.53 4.70 5.56
C ASP A 340 10.21 5.89 6.26
N ARG A 341 10.27 5.87 7.58
CA ARG A 341 10.84 6.96 8.37
C ARG A 341 12.28 6.73 8.79
N ALA A 342 12.66 5.48 8.94
CA ALA A 342 14.07 5.13 9.18
C ALA A 342 14.90 5.33 7.89
N HIS A 343 14.24 5.19 6.71
CA HIS A 343 14.86 5.27 5.41
C HIS A 343 14.08 6.27 4.52
N PRO A 344 14.25 7.58 4.73
CA PRO A 344 13.52 8.62 4.00
C PRO A 344 13.62 8.46 2.49
N GLY A 345 12.48 8.53 1.81
CA GLY A 345 12.38 8.31 0.38
C GLY A 345 12.18 6.86 -0.06
N ALA A 346 12.24 5.89 0.85
CA ALA A 346 11.84 4.51 0.60
C ALA A 346 10.31 4.40 0.63
N PHE A 347 9.68 4.30 -0.53
CA PHE A 347 8.23 4.11 -0.67
C PHE A 347 7.93 2.66 -1.01
N ILE A 348 7.23 1.95 -0.12
CA ILE A 348 6.74 0.59 -0.43
C ILE A 348 5.58 0.63 -1.42
N ALA A 349 5.44 -0.42 -2.24
CA ALA A 349 4.36 -0.49 -3.23
C ALA A 349 2.97 -0.57 -2.58
N SER A 350 2.83 -1.31 -1.47
CA SER A 350 1.58 -1.48 -0.73
C SER A 350 1.86 -2.08 0.66
N PRO A 351 1.09 -1.73 1.70
CA PRO A 351 1.17 -2.38 3.01
C PRO A 351 0.41 -3.72 3.02
N SER A 352 0.36 -4.44 1.91
CA SER A 352 -0.46 -5.65 1.77
C SER A 352 0.39 -6.86 1.43
N VAL A 353 -0.02 -8.01 1.95
CA VAL A 353 0.30 -9.30 1.36
C VAL A 353 -0.86 -9.67 0.44
N PRO A 354 -0.68 -9.64 -0.89
CA PRO A 354 -1.78 -9.93 -1.82
C PRO A 354 -2.43 -11.27 -1.52
N TRP A 355 -3.76 -11.28 -1.60
CA TRP A 355 -4.61 -12.43 -1.27
C TRP A 355 -4.48 -12.98 0.13
N GLY A 356 -3.80 -12.41 1.07
CA GLY A 356 -3.74 -12.76 2.50
C GLY A 356 -4.26 -14.15 2.89
N ASP A 357 -4.36 -14.51 4.14
CA ASP A 357 -4.83 -15.84 4.60
C ASP A 357 -4.23 -17.06 3.84
N VAL A 358 -3.32 -16.82 2.88
CA VAL A 358 -2.55 -17.85 2.19
C VAL A 358 -1.40 -18.26 3.09
N ARG A 359 -1.18 -19.56 3.23
CA ARG A 359 0.01 -20.08 3.90
C ARG A 359 1.24 -19.48 3.26
N LEU A 360 2.19 -19.04 4.09
CA LEU A 360 3.46 -18.52 3.63
C LEU A 360 4.12 -19.52 2.69
N ASP A 361 4.32 -19.12 1.45
CA ASP A 361 4.90 -19.99 0.45
C ASP A 361 6.41 -20.09 0.66
N ARG A 362 6.95 -21.29 0.57
CA ARG A 362 8.37 -21.59 0.78
C ARG A 362 9.29 -21.04 -0.31
N ALA A 363 8.75 -20.39 -1.33
CA ALA A 363 9.39 -20.41 -2.63
C ALA A 363 10.35 -19.27 -2.93
N SER A 364 10.54 -18.26 -2.08
CA SER A 364 11.21 -17.03 -2.56
C SER A 364 12.34 -16.50 -1.71
N ALA A 365 13.00 -17.31 -0.90
CA ALA A 365 14.14 -16.86 -0.12
C ALA A 365 15.34 -16.51 -1.04
N ILE A 366 15.34 -15.31 -1.59
CA ILE A 366 16.46 -14.76 -2.35
C ILE A 366 17.27 -13.76 -1.50
N SER A 367 16.64 -13.16 -0.48
CA SER A 367 17.27 -12.27 0.48
C SER A 367 17.72 -13.05 1.74
N PRO A 368 18.85 -12.68 2.37
CA PRO A 368 19.24 -13.22 3.67
C PRO A 368 18.20 -13.06 4.78
N ARG A 369 17.30 -12.07 4.67
CA ARG A 369 16.18 -11.87 5.58
C ARG A 369 15.01 -12.81 5.32
N THR A 370 14.92 -13.41 4.14
CA THR A 370 13.81 -14.29 3.82
C THR A 370 14.09 -15.69 4.36
N SER A 371 13.31 -16.07 5.34
CA SER A 371 13.11 -17.47 5.72
C SER A 371 11.83 -17.99 5.05
N SER A 372 11.54 -19.28 5.19
CA SER A 372 10.27 -19.84 4.76
C SER A 372 9.03 -19.25 5.46
N THR A 373 9.22 -18.33 6.41
CA THR A 373 8.19 -17.71 7.23
C THR A 373 8.09 -16.19 7.06
N ILE A 374 9.13 -15.54 6.49
CA ILE A 374 9.17 -14.10 6.24
C ILE A 374 8.81 -13.85 4.78
N THR A 375 7.85 -12.96 4.52
CA THR A 375 7.47 -12.57 3.16
C THR A 375 7.62 -11.07 2.96
N GLY A 376 8.10 -10.66 1.78
CA GLY A 376 8.04 -9.28 1.34
C GLY A 376 6.63 -8.83 1.01
N GLY A 377 5.76 -9.71 0.53
CA GLY A 377 4.46 -9.30 0.04
C GLY A 377 4.60 -8.16 -0.97
N TYR A 378 3.84 -7.07 -0.77
CA TYR A 378 4.03 -5.80 -1.48
C TYR A 378 4.56 -4.67 -0.57
N HIS A 379 4.95 -4.99 0.66
CA HIS A 379 5.65 -4.05 1.54
C HIS A 379 7.16 -4.01 1.23
N LEU A 380 7.47 -3.87 -0.05
CA LEU A 380 8.80 -3.73 -0.64
C LEU A 380 8.85 -2.48 -1.52
N VAL A 381 10.05 -2.03 -1.82
CA VAL A 381 10.31 -0.88 -2.68
C VAL A 381 10.69 -1.35 -4.08
N TRP A 382 9.83 -1.12 -5.07
CA TRP A 382 10.17 -1.23 -6.49
C TRP A 382 10.62 0.14 -7.01
N PRO A 383 11.73 0.23 -7.75
CA PRO A 383 12.17 1.49 -8.38
C PRO A 383 11.09 2.16 -9.23
N ARG A 384 10.27 1.38 -9.94
CA ARG A 384 9.12 1.85 -10.72
C ARG A 384 8.08 2.51 -9.82
N ASP A 385 7.58 1.79 -8.82
CA ASP A 385 6.50 2.25 -7.94
C ASP A 385 6.94 3.48 -7.14
N LEU A 386 8.13 3.46 -6.57
CA LEU A 386 8.73 4.60 -5.88
C LEU A 386 8.79 5.83 -6.78
N SER A 387 9.31 5.69 -8.01
CA SER A 387 9.42 6.82 -8.95
C SER A 387 8.05 7.37 -9.36
N GLN A 388 7.05 6.50 -9.58
CA GLN A 388 5.67 6.93 -9.87
C GLN A 388 5.06 7.70 -8.69
N ILE A 389 5.21 7.19 -7.47
CA ILE A 389 4.73 7.85 -6.25
C ILE A 389 5.41 9.21 -6.08
N ALA A 390 6.74 9.27 -6.20
CA ALA A 390 7.51 10.49 -6.06
C ALA A 390 7.11 11.57 -7.09
N LEU A 391 6.93 11.18 -8.37
CA LEU A 391 6.47 12.08 -9.43
C LEU A 391 5.04 12.58 -9.19
N ALA A 392 4.15 11.72 -8.68
CA ALA A 392 2.79 12.12 -8.35
C ALA A 392 2.74 13.09 -7.15
N LEU A 393 3.57 12.86 -6.13
CA LEU A 393 3.74 13.79 -5.00
C LEU A 393 4.32 15.13 -5.48
N LEU A 394 5.31 15.11 -6.37
CA LEU A 394 5.86 16.33 -6.99
C LEU A 394 4.79 17.11 -7.75
N ALA A 395 4.02 16.45 -8.58
CA ALA A 395 2.89 17.04 -9.31
C ALA A 395 1.85 17.64 -8.34
N ALA A 396 1.65 17.02 -7.19
CA ALA A 396 0.78 17.51 -6.13
C ALA A 396 1.38 18.69 -5.33
N GLY A 397 2.66 19.01 -5.53
CA GLY A 397 3.34 20.13 -4.87
C GLY A 397 4.17 19.76 -3.64
N ASP A 398 4.35 18.47 -3.35
CA ASP A 398 5.33 18.00 -2.36
C ASP A 398 6.73 18.13 -2.96
N THR A 399 7.55 19.01 -2.39
CA THR A 399 8.90 19.30 -2.91
C THR A 399 10.00 18.53 -2.19
N ARG A 400 9.70 17.88 -1.07
CA ARG A 400 10.70 17.20 -0.24
C ARG A 400 10.74 15.69 -0.47
N SER A 401 9.59 15.03 -0.48
CA SER A 401 9.49 13.58 -0.70
C SER A 401 10.13 13.13 -2.02
N PRO A 402 9.98 13.83 -3.17
CA PRO A 402 10.65 13.45 -4.41
C PRO A 402 12.16 13.54 -4.34
N VAL A 403 12.71 14.53 -3.62
CA VAL A 403 14.16 14.66 -3.42
C VAL A 403 14.69 13.54 -2.50
N ALA A 404 13.95 13.20 -1.43
CA ALA A 404 14.30 12.07 -0.58
C ALA A 404 14.28 10.75 -1.38
N ALA A 405 13.25 10.54 -2.21
CA ALA A 405 13.15 9.37 -3.10
C ALA A 405 14.34 9.26 -4.07
N MET A 406 14.75 10.37 -4.68
CA MET A 406 15.94 10.43 -5.54
C MET A 406 17.21 10.06 -4.77
N ARG A 407 17.37 10.56 -3.53
CA ARG A 407 18.52 10.22 -2.68
C ARG A 407 18.52 8.74 -2.30
N PHE A 408 17.35 8.18 -1.97
CA PHE A 408 17.21 6.75 -1.70
C PHE A 408 17.61 5.92 -2.93
N MET A 409 17.09 6.26 -4.12
CA MET A 409 17.45 5.57 -5.37
C MET A 409 18.96 5.62 -5.66
N LYS A 410 19.61 6.75 -5.39
CA LYS A 410 21.08 6.87 -5.50
C LYS A 410 21.79 5.92 -4.55
N GLY A 411 21.25 5.70 -3.35
CA GLY A 411 21.83 4.81 -2.34
C GLY A 411 21.77 3.32 -2.69
N ILE A 412 20.70 2.90 -3.41
CA ILE A 412 20.49 1.49 -3.79
C ILE A 412 20.93 1.17 -5.23
N GLN A 413 21.46 2.13 -5.96
CA GLN A 413 21.96 1.92 -7.32
C GLN A 413 23.16 1.01 -7.32
N LEU A 414 23.13 -0.05 -8.13
CA LEU A 414 24.20 -1.04 -8.22
C LEU A 414 25.51 -0.45 -8.75
N SER A 415 26.62 -0.99 -8.29
CA SER A 415 27.99 -0.64 -8.64
C SER A 415 28.68 -1.73 -9.45
N ALA A 416 29.87 -1.48 -9.95
CA ALA A 416 30.66 -2.50 -10.65
C ALA A 416 31.02 -3.70 -9.77
N SER A 417 31.09 -3.51 -8.44
CA SER A 417 31.39 -4.60 -7.49
C SER A 417 30.21 -5.59 -7.33
N ASP A 418 29.01 -5.25 -7.77
CA ASP A 418 27.85 -6.14 -7.75
C ASP A 418 27.87 -7.21 -8.87
N GLY A 419 28.87 -7.16 -9.77
CA GLY A 419 29.09 -8.14 -10.81
C GLY A 419 28.45 -7.79 -12.15
N THR A 420 28.06 -8.82 -12.91
CA THR A 420 27.50 -8.69 -14.26
C THR A 420 26.08 -9.22 -14.35
N TRP A 421 25.34 -8.69 -15.31
CA TRP A 421 24.13 -9.30 -15.84
C TRP A 421 24.54 -10.14 -17.06
N ASP A 422 24.13 -11.42 -17.05
CA ASP A 422 24.51 -12.39 -18.07
C ASP A 422 23.26 -13.00 -18.70
N PHE A 423 22.96 -12.59 -19.95
CA PHE A 423 21.81 -13.07 -20.72
C PHE A 423 22.23 -13.31 -22.17
N GLY A 424 22.37 -14.58 -22.58
CA GLY A 424 22.79 -14.91 -23.94
C GLY A 424 24.11 -14.24 -24.29
N SER A 425 24.14 -13.41 -25.34
CA SER A 425 25.32 -12.64 -25.74
C SER A 425 25.57 -11.38 -24.92
N LEU A 426 24.61 -10.96 -24.07
CA LEU A 426 24.76 -9.79 -23.21
C LEU A 426 25.52 -10.13 -21.93
N HIS A 427 26.71 -9.53 -21.77
CA HIS A 427 27.53 -9.57 -20.55
C HIS A 427 27.84 -8.14 -20.15
N VAL A 428 26.99 -7.54 -19.30
CA VAL A 428 27.08 -6.11 -18.96
C VAL A 428 27.24 -5.95 -17.45
N SER A 429 28.16 -5.07 -17.02
CA SER A 429 28.27 -4.69 -15.61
C SER A 429 26.92 -4.28 -15.04
N LYS A 430 26.65 -4.66 -13.79
CA LYS A 430 25.45 -4.21 -13.08
C LYS A 430 25.48 -2.72 -12.73
N GLU A 431 26.64 -2.08 -12.85
CA GLU A 431 26.81 -0.67 -12.52
C GLU A 431 25.75 0.19 -13.18
N GLY A 432 25.05 0.99 -12.38
CA GLY A 432 23.99 1.89 -12.84
C GLY A 432 22.59 1.30 -12.90
N SER A 433 22.45 -0.03 -12.82
CA SER A 433 21.15 -0.69 -12.77
C SER A 433 20.60 -0.79 -11.33
N PHE A 434 19.45 -1.43 -11.20
CA PHE A 434 18.80 -1.71 -9.94
C PHE A 434 18.32 -3.16 -9.92
N TYR A 435 18.21 -3.75 -8.73
CA TYR A 435 17.44 -4.97 -8.56
C TYR A 435 15.93 -4.69 -8.69
N GLN A 436 15.15 -5.72 -8.97
CA GLN A 436 13.70 -5.65 -9.17
C GLN A 436 12.99 -4.96 -7.99
N ASN A 437 13.34 -5.32 -6.76
CA ASN A 437 12.87 -4.63 -5.56
C ASN A 437 13.82 -4.86 -4.36
N THR A 438 13.60 -4.03 -3.32
CA THR A 438 14.37 -4.08 -2.07
C THR A 438 13.44 -3.95 -0.88
N TRP A 439 13.92 -4.32 0.30
CA TRP A 439 13.39 -3.84 1.57
C TRP A 439 13.56 -2.32 1.70
N SER A 440 12.93 -1.72 2.70
CA SER A 440 13.02 -0.26 2.93
C SER A 440 14.44 0.23 3.21
N ASP A 441 15.33 -0.61 3.71
CA ASP A 441 16.74 -0.29 3.95
C ASP A 441 17.63 -0.50 2.72
N GLY A 442 17.04 -0.91 1.59
CA GLY A 442 17.75 -1.12 0.34
C GLY A 442 18.30 -2.53 0.14
N GLU A 443 18.15 -3.46 1.12
CA GLU A 443 18.56 -4.85 0.90
C GLU A 443 17.71 -5.51 -0.18
N PRO A 444 18.30 -6.14 -1.22
CA PRO A 444 17.56 -6.77 -2.31
C PRO A 444 16.67 -7.92 -1.85
N TYR A 445 15.43 -7.95 -2.33
CA TYR A 445 14.51 -9.08 -2.15
C TYR A 445 14.46 -9.94 -3.41
N TRP A 446 13.92 -9.44 -4.53
CA TRP A 446 14.02 -10.06 -5.85
C TRP A 446 15.12 -9.39 -6.67
N ARG A 447 15.98 -10.23 -7.25
CA ARG A 447 17.17 -9.78 -7.96
C ARG A 447 17.00 -9.78 -9.49
N GLY A 448 15.77 -9.67 -9.99
CA GLY A 448 15.46 -9.48 -11.40
C GLY A 448 15.95 -8.13 -11.92
N LEU A 449 15.97 -8.00 -13.26
CA LEU A 449 16.30 -6.75 -13.95
C LEU A 449 15.14 -6.35 -14.87
N GLU A 450 14.70 -5.10 -14.75
CA GLU A 450 13.70 -4.46 -15.59
C GLU A 450 14.22 -3.12 -16.09
N LEU A 451 14.24 -2.90 -17.41
CA LEU A 451 14.83 -1.67 -17.96
C LEU A 451 13.95 -0.43 -17.67
N ASP A 452 12.65 -0.57 -17.55
CA ASP A 452 11.79 0.56 -17.14
C ASP A 452 12.06 0.99 -15.70
N GLN A 453 12.46 0.07 -14.81
CA GLN A 453 12.88 0.38 -13.46
C GLN A 453 14.27 1.04 -13.39
N VAL A 454 15.12 0.86 -14.40
CA VAL A 454 16.36 1.62 -14.53
C VAL A 454 16.12 3.01 -15.11
N ALA A 455 15.13 3.13 -15.98
CA ALA A 455 14.77 4.38 -16.66
C ALA A 455 14.06 5.39 -15.75
N GLN A 456 13.11 4.95 -14.92
CA GLN A 456 12.25 5.85 -14.16
C GLN A 456 12.96 6.67 -13.07
N PRO A 457 14.03 6.21 -12.40
CA PRO A 457 14.86 7.06 -11.54
C PRO A 457 15.55 8.22 -12.28
N ILE A 458 15.90 8.05 -13.57
CA ILE A 458 16.40 9.16 -14.40
C ILE A 458 15.29 10.18 -14.65
N ASP A 459 14.08 9.72 -14.92
CA ASP A 459 12.90 10.58 -15.11
C ASP A 459 12.62 11.40 -13.83
N LEU A 460 12.66 10.75 -12.64
CA LEU A 460 12.57 11.45 -11.36
C LEU A 460 13.67 12.50 -11.18
N CYS A 461 14.93 12.15 -11.49
CA CYS A 461 16.07 13.07 -11.46
C CYS A 461 15.83 14.32 -12.32
N TYR A 462 15.39 14.10 -13.56
CA TYR A 462 15.07 15.19 -14.48
C TYR A 462 14.04 16.16 -13.89
N HIS A 463 12.93 15.65 -13.38
CA HIS A 463 11.85 16.48 -12.87
C HIS A 463 12.21 17.25 -11.58
N VAL A 464 13.00 16.66 -10.66
CA VAL A 464 13.45 17.41 -9.46
C VAL A 464 14.47 18.51 -9.82
N VAL A 465 15.28 18.31 -10.87
CA VAL A 465 16.18 19.35 -11.41
C VAL A 465 15.38 20.45 -12.15
N GLU A 466 14.45 20.07 -13.01
CA GLU A 466 13.60 20.98 -13.78
C GLU A 466 12.75 21.89 -12.87
N GLU A 467 12.20 21.34 -11.78
CA GLU A 467 11.47 22.11 -10.76
C GLU A 467 12.43 22.89 -9.82
N ARG A 468 13.75 22.83 -10.06
CA ARG A 468 14.79 23.53 -9.31
C ARG A 468 14.85 23.18 -7.82
N LEU A 469 14.46 21.96 -7.48
CA LEU A 469 14.55 21.47 -6.11
C LEU A 469 15.99 21.11 -5.74
N VAL A 470 16.76 20.65 -6.72
CA VAL A 470 18.19 20.35 -6.60
C VAL A 470 18.95 20.83 -7.84
N ALA A 471 20.25 21.02 -7.71
CA ALA A 471 21.14 21.27 -8.85
C ALA A 471 21.34 20.00 -9.69
N ALA A 472 21.62 20.13 -10.99
CA ALA A 472 21.87 18.99 -11.88
C ALA A 472 22.97 18.05 -11.36
N GLY A 473 24.01 18.62 -10.72
CA GLY A 473 25.10 17.84 -10.12
C GLY A 473 24.69 16.85 -9.03
N ALA A 474 23.59 17.14 -8.30
CA ALA A 474 23.08 16.22 -7.27
C ALA A 474 22.55 14.89 -7.87
N CYS A 475 22.03 14.99 -9.11
CA CYS A 475 21.46 13.86 -9.86
C CYS A 475 22.43 13.21 -10.83
N TRP A 476 23.54 13.90 -11.17
CA TRP A 476 24.40 13.50 -12.31
C TRP A 476 24.94 12.08 -12.21
N ASP A 477 25.47 11.69 -11.05
CA ASP A 477 26.07 10.36 -10.90
C ASP A 477 25.03 9.24 -11.09
N LEU A 478 23.83 9.38 -10.51
CA LEU A 478 22.73 8.43 -10.69
C LEU A 478 22.29 8.37 -12.16
N ALA A 479 21.99 9.53 -12.76
CA ALA A 479 21.46 9.60 -14.11
C ALA A 479 22.48 9.11 -15.15
N ARG A 480 23.76 9.49 -14.99
CA ARG A 480 24.85 9.07 -15.86
C ARG A 480 25.04 7.56 -15.86
N ARG A 481 25.19 6.95 -14.66
CA ARG A 481 25.42 5.50 -14.55
C ARG A 481 24.22 4.71 -15.08
N ALA A 482 23.01 5.13 -14.77
CA ALA A 482 21.80 4.47 -15.26
C ALA A 482 21.67 4.60 -16.79
N ALA A 483 21.95 5.79 -17.37
CA ALA A 483 21.88 5.99 -18.81
C ALA A 483 23.00 5.22 -19.55
N ASP A 484 24.24 5.21 -19.02
CA ASP A 484 25.33 4.40 -19.57
C ASP A 484 24.96 2.91 -19.58
N PHE A 485 24.32 2.41 -18.50
CA PHE A 485 23.80 1.04 -18.43
C PHE A 485 22.74 0.77 -19.48
N LEU A 486 21.72 1.64 -19.59
CA LEU A 486 20.65 1.48 -20.59
C LEU A 486 21.19 1.42 -22.01
N VAL A 487 22.16 2.29 -22.35
CA VAL A 487 22.80 2.29 -23.68
C VAL A 487 23.58 0.99 -23.94
N ALA A 488 24.24 0.44 -22.93
CA ALA A 488 25.03 -0.78 -23.05
C ALA A 488 24.19 -2.05 -23.09
N PHE A 489 23.08 -2.10 -22.35
CA PHE A 489 22.27 -3.31 -22.17
C PHE A 489 21.07 -3.39 -23.11
N GLY A 490 20.33 -2.27 -23.28
CA GLY A 490 19.08 -2.26 -24.05
C GLY A 490 19.25 -2.55 -25.56
N PRO A 491 18.17 -2.69 -26.29
CA PRO A 491 16.75 -2.41 -25.97
C PRO A 491 15.94 -3.61 -25.42
N TRP A 492 16.51 -4.80 -25.33
CA TRP A 492 15.86 -6.00 -24.79
C TRP A 492 15.84 -5.92 -23.26
N THR A 493 14.76 -6.38 -22.63
CA THR A 493 14.61 -6.44 -21.17
C THR A 493 14.41 -7.88 -20.69
N PRO A 494 15.06 -8.33 -19.60
CA PRO A 494 14.82 -9.65 -19.03
C PRO A 494 13.40 -9.84 -18.48
N LEU A 495 12.81 -8.78 -17.95
CA LEU A 495 11.44 -8.74 -17.48
C LEU A 495 10.73 -7.51 -18.03
N ASP A 496 9.51 -7.69 -18.52
CA ASP A 496 8.65 -6.59 -18.94
C ASP A 496 8.04 -5.90 -17.72
N ARG A 497 7.30 -4.79 -17.92
CA ARG A 497 6.66 -4.02 -16.84
C ARG A 497 5.70 -4.84 -15.94
N TRP A 498 5.34 -6.04 -16.38
CA TRP A 498 4.50 -6.98 -15.61
C TRP A 498 5.30 -8.06 -14.88
N GLU A 499 6.63 -7.99 -14.96
CA GLU A 499 7.57 -8.90 -14.27
C GLU A 499 7.44 -10.38 -14.69
N GLU A 500 7.00 -10.64 -15.93
CA GLU A 500 6.63 -11.99 -16.35
C GLU A 500 7.43 -12.53 -17.54
N VAL A 501 7.79 -11.69 -18.50
CA VAL A 501 8.42 -12.14 -19.76
C VAL A 501 9.54 -11.19 -20.19
N SER A 502 10.54 -11.79 -20.86
CA SER A 502 11.63 -11.04 -21.51
C SER A 502 11.26 -10.64 -22.94
N GLY A 503 11.94 -9.63 -23.45
CA GLY A 503 11.80 -9.24 -24.86
C GLY A 503 11.98 -7.75 -25.08
N VAL A 504 11.66 -7.29 -26.28
CA VAL A 504 11.56 -5.87 -26.61
C VAL A 504 10.10 -5.45 -26.43
N SER A 505 9.85 -4.53 -25.52
CA SER A 505 8.49 -4.08 -25.18
C SER A 505 8.31 -2.60 -25.54
N PRO A 506 7.22 -2.22 -26.23
CA PRO A 506 6.93 -0.82 -26.54
C PRO A 506 6.74 0.02 -25.27
N SER A 507 6.17 -0.57 -24.20
CA SER A 507 6.01 0.09 -22.91
C SER A 507 7.34 0.40 -22.23
N THR A 508 8.24 -0.60 -22.15
CA THR A 508 9.57 -0.43 -21.58
C THR A 508 10.39 0.60 -22.38
N LEU A 509 10.36 0.50 -23.73
CA LEU A 509 11.09 1.42 -24.58
C LEU A 509 10.57 2.85 -24.52
N ALA A 510 9.28 3.06 -24.23
CA ALA A 510 8.75 4.40 -24.01
C ALA A 510 9.48 5.09 -22.82
N PHE A 511 9.62 4.40 -21.69
CA PHE A 511 10.37 4.91 -20.54
C PHE A 511 11.86 5.06 -20.84
N VAL A 512 12.48 4.06 -21.46
CA VAL A 512 13.92 4.07 -21.76
C VAL A 512 14.30 5.21 -22.71
N CYS A 513 13.57 5.40 -23.81
CA CYS A 513 13.85 6.49 -24.75
C CYS A 513 13.66 7.86 -24.08
N THR A 514 12.61 8.04 -23.28
CA THR A 514 12.38 9.30 -22.56
C THR A 514 13.48 9.55 -21.53
N ALA A 515 13.85 8.54 -20.75
CA ALA A 515 14.92 8.66 -19.75
C ALA A 515 16.28 8.99 -20.38
N LEU A 516 16.60 8.43 -21.54
CA LEU A 516 17.83 8.78 -22.25
C LEU A 516 17.82 10.24 -22.75
N VAL A 517 16.66 10.78 -23.16
CA VAL A 517 16.55 12.20 -23.50
C VAL A 517 16.74 13.08 -22.25
N HIS A 518 16.12 12.70 -21.14
CA HIS A 518 16.28 13.41 -19.86
C HIS A 518 17.73 13.37 -19.35
N ALA A 519 18.39 12.20 -19.47
CA ALA A 519 19.81 12.07 -19.16
C ALA A 519 20.71 12.95 -20.07
N ALA A 520 20.35 13.06 -21.35
CA ALA A 520 21.05 13.97 -22.28
C ALA A 520 20.91 15.43 -21.86
N GLU A 521 19.73 15.87 -21.44
CA GLU A 521 19.52 17.25 -20.93
C GLU A 521 20.31 17.51 -19.64
N ILE A 522 20.37 16.53 -18.71
CA ILE A 522 21.20 16.62 -17.52
C ILE A 522 22.70 16.65 -17.90
N ALA A 523 23.15 15.82 -18.86
CA ALA A 523 24.53 15.81 -19.35
C ALA A 523 24.94 17.17 -19.96
N GLY A 524 24.06 17.75 -20.77
CA GLY A 524 24.28 19.11 -21.32
C GLY A 524 24.41 20.16 -20.22
N ALA A 525 23.57 20.11 -19.18
CA ALA A 525 23.67 21.00 -18.02
C ALA A 525 24.97 20.80 -17.21
N MET A 526 25.56 19.59 -17.26
CA MET A 526 26.84 19.26 -16.62
C MET A 526 28.06 19.54 -17.50
N GLY A 527 27.87 19.98 -18.76
CA GLY A 527 28.95 20.24 -19.70
C GLY A 527 29.61 18.97 -20.26
N ASP A 528 28.85 17.88 -20.38
CA ASP A 528 29.31 16.60 -20.99
C ASP A 528 28.62 16.40 -22.37
N PRO A 529 29.11 17.05 -23.42
CA PRO A 529 28.49 17.00 -24.75
C PRO A 529 28.62 15.64 -25.42
N GLU A 530 29.63 14.83 -25.06
CA GLU A 530 29.80 13.48 -25.61
C GLU A 530 28.63 12.56 -25.15
N ARG A 531 28.35 12.56 -23.84
CA ARG A 531 27.22 11.80 -23.31
C ARG A 531 25.89 12.37 -23.74
N GLU A 532 25.73 13.68 -23.79
CA GLU A 532 24.53 14.32 -24.31
C GLU A 532 24.19 13.79 -25.71
N ALA A 533 25.15 13.84 -26.64
CA ALA A 533 24.97 13.34 -28.00
C ALA A 533 24.67 11.83 -28.01
N ARG A 534 25.46 11.03 -27.30
CA ARG A 534 25.32 9.56 -27.26
C ARG A 534 23.96 9.12 -26.76
N TYR A 535 23.46 9.73 -25.68
CA TYR A 535 22.15 9.39 -25.11
C TYR A 535 21.02 9.80 -26.06
N ARG A 536 21.08 10.99 -26.63
CA ARG A 536 20.08 11.50 -27.58
C ARG A 536 20.04 10.66 -28.85
N GLU A 537 21.17 10.36 -29.46
CA GLU A 537 21.27 9.52 -30.64
C GLU A 537 20.72 8.09 -30.39
N THR A 538 21.01 7.52 -29.22
CA THR A 538 20.49 6.20 -28.86
C THR A 538 18.98 6.23 -28.68
N ALA A 539 18.42 7.22 -27.97
CA ALA A 539 16.99 7.40 -27.80
C ALA A 539 16.27 7.55 -29.15
N GLU A 540 16.79 8.41 -30.03
CA GLU A 540 16.23 8.63 -31.37
C GLU A 540 16.32 7.38 -32.25
N ARG A 541 17.46 6.67 -32.23
CA ARG A 541 17.64 5.42 -32.97
C ARG A 541 16.61 4.38 -32.54
N TRP A 542 16.48 4.14 -31.24
CA TRP A 542 15.51 3.16 -30.73
C TRP A 542 14.08 3.61 -30.97
N ALA A 543 13.76 4.88 -30.75
CA ALA A 543 12.45 5.41 -31.06
C ALA A 543 12.05 5.15 -32.52
N ARG A 544 12.96 5.29 -33.50
CA ARG A 544 12.69 4.96 -34.91
C ARG A 544 12.46 3.47 -35.15
N GLN A 545 13.07 2.60 -34.37
CA GLN A 545 13.04 1.14 -34.55
C GLN A 545 11.88 0.44 -33.83
N ILE A 546 11.23 1.08 -32.85
CA ILE A 546 10.14 0.48 -32.04
C ILE A 546 9.08 -0.19 -32.91
N ASP A 547 8.62 0.48 -33.98
CA ASP A 547 7.59 -0.06 -34.86
C ASP A 547 8.07 -1.33 -35.58
N GLY A 548 9.31 -1.33 -36.10
CA GLY A 548 9.87 -2.49 -36.74
C GLY A 548 10.09 -3.68 -35.80
N TRP A 549 10.24 -3.43 -34.51
CA TRP A 549 10.44 -4.47 -33.52
C TRP A 549 9.15 -4.97 -32.86
N THR A 550 8.11 -4.13 -32.77
CA THR A 550 6.96 -4.43 -31.89
C THR A 550 5.59 -4.15 -32.51
N PHE A 551 5.53 -3.65 -33.76
CA PHE A 551 4.24 -3.40 -34.43
C PHE A 551 3.95 -4.50 -35.44
N THR A 552 3.04 -5.43 -35.10
CA THR A 552 2.61 -6.49 -36.03
C THR A 552 1.61 -5.98 -37.08
N THR A 553 1.59 -6.63 -38.23
CA THR A 553 0.57 -6.49 -39.26
C THR A 553 -0.17 -7.80 -39.52
N GLN A 554 0.10 -8.83 -38.72
CA GLN A 554 -0.40 -10.20 -38.85
C GLN A 554 -0.98 -10.75 -37.54
N GLY A 555 -1.39 -9.87 -36.64
CA GLY A 555 -1.94 -10.26 -35.36
C GLY A 555 -3.36 -10.82 -35.45
N GLY A 556 -3.77 -11.56 -34.42
CA GLY A 556 -5.08 -12.23 -34.36
C GLY A 556 -6.25 -11.35 -33.91
N THR A 557 -6.04 -10.06 -33.64
CA THR A 557 -7.05 -9.17 -33.04
C THR A 557 -7.34 -7.98 -33.95
N ALA A 558 -8.60 -7.50 -33.95
CA ALA A 558 -9.08 -6.36 -34.74
C ALA A 558 -8.71 -6.49 -36.24
N ASN A 559 -7.98 -5.52 -36.79
CA ASN A 559 -7.51 -5.55 -38.19
C ASN A 559 -6.13 -6.23 -38.38
N GLY A 560 -5.61 -6.87 -37.32
CA GLY A 560 -4.31 -7.54 -37.31
C GLY A 560 -3.11 -6.60 -37.18
N ARG A 561 -3.32 -5.33 -36.94
CA ARG A 561 -2.31 -4.27 -36.90
C ARG A 561 -2.26 -3.61 -35.52
N TYR A 562 -1.22 -3.87 -34.75
CA TYR A 562 -1.06 -3.28 -33.40
C TYR A 562 0.32 -3.53 -32.81
N PHE A 563 0.67 -2.78 -31.78
CA PHE A 563 1.83 -3.05 -30.95
C PHE A 563 1.59 -4.31 -30.10
N VAL A 564 2.49 -5.28 -30.20
CA VAL A 564 2.48 -6.48 -29.36
C VAL A 564 2.99 -6.16 -27.96
N ARG A 565 2.71 -7.02 -26.99
CA ARG A 565 3.22 -6.90 -25.62
C ARG A 565 4.75 -6.88 -25.57
N VAL A 566 5.36 -7.90 -26.16
CA VAL A 566 6.80 -8.09 -26.29
C VAL A 566 7.12 -8.84 -27.58
N ASP A 567 8.29 -8.63 -28.12
CA ASP A 567 8.87 -9.38 -29.24
C ASP A 567 10.27 -9.87 -28.89
N GLY A 568 10.69 -11.01 -29.44
CA GLY A 568 11.99 -11.61 -29.18
C GLY A 568 12.15 -12.17 -27.77
N THR A 569 11.13 -12.89 -27.29
CA THR A 569 11.16 -13.51 -25.96
C THR A 569 12.28 -14.55 -25.83
N GLY A 570 12.76 -14.74 -24.59
CA GLY A 570 13.71 -15.78 -24.20
C GLY A 570 15.19 -15.44 -24.39
N SER A 571 15.57 -14.60 -25.34
CA SER A 571 16.99 -14.26 -25.59
C SER A 571 17.16 -12.87 -26.19
N PRO A 572 18.18 -12.11 -25.79
CA PRO A 572 18.54 -10.85 -26.45
C PRO A 572 19.01 -11.07 -27.91
N ASP A 573 19.43 -12.29 -28.25
CA ASP A 573 19.87 -12.68 -29.60
C ASP A 573 18.73 -13.13 -30.51
N ALA A 574 17.49 -13.19 -29.98
CA ALA A 574 16.33 -13.57 -30.77
C ALA A 574 16.07 -12.58 -31.90
N PRO A 575 15.71 -13.05 -33.12
CA PRO A 575 15.24 -12.17 -34.17
C PRO A 575 14.07 -11.32 -33.70
N ARG A 576 14.06 -10.06 -34.11
CA ARG A 576 13.00 -9.09 -33.78
C ARG A 576 12.13 -8.87 -35.00
N ASP A 577 11.11 -9.73 -35.16
CA ASP A 577 10.10 -9.63 -36.22
C ASP A 577 8.72 -9.86 -35.60
N PRO A 578 7.95 -8.79 -35.37
CA PRO A 578 6.63 -8.89 -34.72
C PRO A 578 5.59 -9.62 -35.60
N ASN A 579 5.94 -10.09 -36.78
CA ASN A 579 5.08 -10.87 -37.66
C ASN A 579 5.45 -12.37 -37.72
N ASP A 580 6.53 -12.78 -37.07
CA ASP A 580 6.96 -14.19 -37.06
C ASP A 580 6.00 -15.08 -36.23
N GLU A 581 6.22 -16.40 -36.27
CA GLU A 581 5.43 -17.38 -35.52
C GLU A 581 6.06 -17.78 -34.19
N ARG A 582 6.88 -16.90 -33.62
CA ARG A 582 7.49 -17.13 -32.32
C ARG A 582 6.43 -17.30 -31.25
N ARG A 583 6.69 -18.24 -30.37
CA ARG A 583 5.81 -18.57 -29.26
C ARG A 583 6.57 -18.56 -27.95
N TYR A 584 5.88 -18.16 -26.91
CA TYR A 584 6.36 -18.34 -25.55
C TYR A 584 5.31 -19.00 -24.67
N VAL A 585 5.74 -19.58 -23.56
CA VAL A 585 4.86 -20.23 -22.59
C VAL A 585 4.60 -19.26 -21.44
N LEU A 586 3.34 -18.93 -21.22
CA LEU A 586 2.90 -18.13 -20.10
C LEU A 586 1.83 -18.91 -19.33
N ARG A 587 2.07 -19.16 -18.05
CA ARG A 587 1.15 -19.88 -17.15
C ARG A 587 0.67 -21.24 -17.71
N GLY A 588 1.59 -21.97 -18.33
CA GLY A 588 1.34 -23.30 -18.91
C GLY A 588 0.60 -23.29 -20.25
N ARG A 589 0.35 -22.13 -20.85
CA ARG A 589 -0.20 -22.01 -22.21
C ARG A 589 0.84 -21.46 -23.17
N SER A 590 0.86 -22.00 -24.40
CA SER A 590 1.69 -21.51 -25.49
C SER A 590 0.93 -20.45 -26.30
N TRP A 591 1.55 -19.28 -26.45
CA TRP A 591 0.99 -18.11 -27.16
C TRP A 591 1.89 -17.71 -28.32
N LEU A 592 1.32 -17.25 -29.43
CA LEU A 592 2.08 -16.50 -30.44
C LEU A 592 2.35 -15.08 -29.90
N GLU A 593 3.59 -14.58 -30.00
CA GLU A 593 3.94 -13.23 -29.55
C GLU A 593 3.04 -12.18 -30.22
N ARG A 594 2.84 -12.32 -31.52
CA ARG A 594 2.02 -11.41 -32.33
C ARG A 594 0.54 -11.36 -31.95
N ASP A 595 0.02 -12.31 -31.16
CA ASP A 595 -1.39 -12.36 -30.79
C ASP A 595 -1.64 -11.73 -29.39
N ILE A 596 -0.59 -11.33 -28.69
CA ILE A 596 -0.73 -10.76 -27.35
C ILE A 596 -0.81 -9.25 -27.40
N VAL A 597 -2.03 -8.74 -27.36
CA VAL A 597 -2.31 -7.31 -27.18
C VAL A 597 -2.07 -6.91 -25.74
N ASP A 598 -1.40 -5.77 -25.54
CA ASP A 598 -1.17 -5.09 -24.25
C ASP A 598 -1.38 -3.59 -24.46
N CYS A 599 -2.10 -2.91 -23.53
CA CYS A 599 -2.34 -1.48 -23.66
C CYS A 599 -1.13 -0.61 -23.27
N GLY A 600 0.00 -1.20 -22.84
CA GLY A 600 1.21 -0.48 -22.45
C GLY A 600 1.83 0.41 -23.52
N PHE A 601 1.54 0.17 -24.82
CA PHE A 601 1.94 1.06 -25.91
C PHE A 601 1.44 2.51 -25.72
N LEU A 602 0.39 2.75 -24.92
CA LEU A 602 -0.09 4.10 -24.61
C LEU A 602 1.00 4.98 -23.99
N ARG A 603 1.99 4.37 -23.31
CA ARG A 603 3.15 5.11 -22.79
C ARG A 603 4.00 5.74 -23.88
N LEU A 604 4.03 5.17 -25.11
CA LEU A 604 4.67 5.82 -26.26
C LEU A 604 4.08 7.21 -26.55
N VAL A 605 2.77 7.37 -26.30
CA VAL A 605 2.07 8.64 -26.51
C VAL A 605 2.22 9.57 -25.31
N VAL A 606 1.98 9.07 -24.11
CA VAL A 606 2.01 9.89 -22.88
C VAL A 606 3.42 10.47 -22.66
N LEU A 607 4.46 9.73 -22.98
CA LEU A 607 5.86 10.15 -22.89
C LEU A 607 6.39 10.80 -24.18
N GLY A 608 5.55 11.04 -25.18
CA GLY A 608 5.87 11.83 -26.39
C GLY A 608 6.76 11.12 -27.42
N VAL A 609 6.96 9.80 -27.31
CA VAL A 609 7.72 9.01 -28.28
C VAL A 609 6.96 8.84 -29.59
N ARG A 610 5.63 8.86 -29.56
CA ARG A 610 4.74 8.79 -30.72
C ARG A 610 3.63 9.82 -30.62
N PRO A 611 3.22 10.42 -31.76
CA PRO A 611 2.01 11.21 -31.81
C PRO A 611 0.76 10.39 -31.51
N ALA A 612 -0.17 10.95 -30.73
CA ALA A 612 -1.40 10.26 -30.35
C ALA A 612 -2.33 9.93 -31.53
N LEU A 613 -2.19 10.66 -32.64
CA LEU A 613 -2.98 10.50 -33.86
C LEU A 613 -2.29 9.65 -34.94
N ALA A 614 -1.11 9.09 -34.65
CA ALA A 614 -0.41 8.22 -35.59
C ALA A 614 -1.28 6.98 -35.94
N ALA A 615 -1.20 6.51 -37.19
CA ALA A 615 -2.02 5.40 -37.68
C ALA A 615 -1.78 4.10 -36.86
N ASN A 616 -0.52 3.80 -36.52
CA ASN A 616 -0.15 2.64 -35.71
C ASN A 616 -0.71 2.71 -34.28
N ILE A 617 -0.79 3.92 -33.71
CA ILE A 617 -1.43 4.15 -32.41
C ILE A 617 -2.96 3.94 -32.52
N ALA A 618 -3.59 4.47 -33.58
CA ALA A 618 -5.03 4.29 -33.81
C ALA A 618 -5.42 2.81 -34.00
N ASP A 619 -4.63 2.07 -34.79
CA ASP A 619 -4.82 0.63 -35.01
C ASP A 619 -4.65 -0.15 -33.68
N SER A 620 -3.59 0.14 -32.92
CA SER A 620 -3.33 -0.50 -31.60
C SER A 620 -4.41 -0.18 -30.58
N LEU A 621 -4.94 1.04 -30.59
CA LEU A 621 -6.03 1.45 -29.73
C LEU A 621 -7.31 0.65 -30.02
N ALA A 622 -7.62 0.44 -31.32
CA ALA A 622 -8.76 -0.38 -31.73
C ALA A 622 -8.59 -1.84 -31.27
N ALA A 623 -7.38 -2.40 -31.36
CA ALA A 623 -7.09 -3.75 -30.89
C ALA A 623 -7.18 -3.84 -29.34
N CYS A 624 -6.63 -2.87 -28.61
CA CYS A 624 -6.73 -2.79 -27.14
C CYS A 624 -8.20 -2.68 -26.70
N ASP A 625 -8.98 -1.79 -27.33
CA ASP A 625 -10.39 -1.62 -26.99
C ASP A 625 -11.23 -2.86 -27.30
N ALA A 626 -10.90 -3.60 -28.36
CA ALA A 626 -11.60 -4.83 -28.73
C ALA A 626 -11.28 -6.02 -27.80
N ALA A 627 -10.02 -6.14 -27.36
CA ALA A 627 -9.55 -7.31 -26.62
C ALA A 627 -9.57 -7.13 -25.10
N LEU A 628 -9.32 -5.92 -24.60
CA LEU A 628 -8.97 -5.70 -23.18
C LEU A 628 -9.90 -4.74 -22.45
N ARG A 629 -10.67 -3.90 -23.17
CA ARG A 629 -11.58 -2.96 -22.54
C ARG A 629 -12.87 -3.64 -22.11
N VAL A 630 -13.30 -3.35 -20.89
CA VAL A 630 -14.59 -3.78 -20.32
C VAL A 630 -15.34 -2.56 -19.83
N GLU A 631 -16.62 -2.45 -20.17
CA GLU A 631 -17.51 -1.47 -19.57
C GLU A 631 -18.16 -2.09 -18.34
N VAL A 632 -17.68 -1.71 -17.15
CA VAL A 632 -18.17 -2.25 -15.88
C VAL A 632 -19.48 -1.55 -15.53
N PRO A 633 -20.60 -2.29 -15.37
CA PRO A 633 -21.92 -1.70 -15.11
C PRO A 633 -21.93 -0.79 -13.87
N GLY A 634 -22.37 0.44 -14.04
CA GLY A 634 -22.46 1.45 -12.97
C GLY A 634 -21.10 2.05 -12.54
N VAL A 635 -19.98 1.58 -13.09
CA VAL A 635 -18.64 2.04 -12.78
C VAL A 635 -18.02 2.80 -13.96
N GLY A 636 -17.92 2.17 -15.13
CA GLY A 636 -17.32 2.73 -16.33
C GLY A 636 -16.22 1.84 -16.91
N PRO A 637 -15.35 2.40 -17.79
CA PRO A 637 -14.34 1.61 -18.48
C PRO A 637 -13.22 1.12 -17.55
N GLY A 638 -12.91 -0.18 -17.68
CA GLY A 638 -11.73 -0.82 -17.08
C GLY A 638 -10.98 -1.62 -18.14
N PHE A 639 -9.76 -2.03 -17.82
CA PHE A 639 -8.88 -2.73 -18.76
C PHE A 639 -8.17 -3.91 -18.10
N TYR A 640 -8.08 -5.04 -18.81
CA TYR A 640 -7.15 -6.11 -18.51
C TYR A 640 -5.72 -5.69 -18.88
N ARG A 641 -4.70 -6.32 -18.32
CA ARG A 641 -3.30 -6.03 -18.64
C ARG A 641 -2.99 -6.38 -20.11
N TYR A 642 -3.21 -7.63 -20.45
CA TYR A 642 -2.90 -8.18 -21.78
C TYR A 642 -3.75 -9.42 -22.09
N VAL A 643 -3.78 -9.82 -23.35
CA VAL A 643 -4.48 -11.05 -23.80
C VAL A 643 -3.80 -12.28 -23.18
N GLY A 644 -4.60 -13.12 -22.51
CA GLY A 644 -4.10 -14.32 -21.86
C GLY A 644 -3.56 -14.10 -20.42
N ASP A 645 -3.77 -12.92 -19.85
CA ASP A 645 -3.44 -12.66 -18.44
C ASP A 645 -4.11 -13.66 -17.51
N GLY A 646 -3.32 -14.34 -16.70
CA GLY A 646 -3.78 -15.29 -15.70
C GLY A 646 -3.42 -14.89 -14.28
N TYR A 647 -2.95 -13.65 -14.07
CA TYR A 647 -2.63 -13.15 -12.75
C TYR A 647 -3.89 -12.64 -12.06
N GLY A 648 -4.33 -13.39 -11.08
CA GLY A 648 -5.51 -13.07 -10.31
C GLY A 648 -6.01 -14.31 -9.55
N PHE A 649 -6.65 -14.07 -8.44
CA PHE A 649 -7.18 -15.10 -7.55
C PHE A 649 -8.46 -14.59 -6.90
N ASP A 650 -9.50 -15.41 -6.84
CA ASP A 650 -10.69 -15.10 -6.06
C ASP A 650 -10.53 -15.66 -4.64
N PRO A 651 -10.40 -14.81 -3.62
CA PRO A 651 -10.20 -15.28 -2.25
C PRO A 651 -11.40 -16.05 -1.68
N LEU A 652 -12.60 -15.91 -2.27
CA LEU A 652 -13.82 -16.59 -1.82
C LEU A 652 -13.95 -17.99 -2.40
N SER A 653 -13.60 -18.20 -3.68
CA SER A 653 -13.68 -19.50 -4.34
C SER A 653 -12.37 -20.27 -4.32
N GLY A 654 -11.24 -19.63 -4.08
CA GLY A 654 -9.93 -20.23 -4.20
C GLY A 654 -9.48 -20.47 -5.63
N GLU A 655 -10.24 -20.02 -6.64
CA GLU A 655 -9.96 -20.26 -8.04
C GLU A 655 -9.12 -19.13 -8.66
N ARG A 656 -8.25 -19.49 -9.62
CA ARG A 656 -7.58 -18.48 -10.48
C ARG A 656 -8.61 -17.88 -11.42
N THR A 657 -8.68 -16.57 -11.46
CA THR A 657 -9.74 -15.83 -12.16
C THR A 657 -9.40 -15.51 -13.62
N GLY A 658 -8.21 -15.84 -14.09
CA GLY A 658 -7.82 -15.60 -15.49
C GLY A 658 -7.50 -14.14 -15.81
N GLY A 659 -7.12 -13.34 -14.82
CA GLY A 659 -6.87 -11.90 -14.94
C GLY A 659 -8.08 -11.06 -14.51
N MET A 660 -7.79 -9.86 -14.02
CA MET A 660 -8.78 -8.88 -13.56
C MET A 660 -8.45 -7.49 -14.10
N LEU A 661 -9.36 -6.54 -13.93
CA LEU A 661 -9.15 -5.18 -14.42
C LEU A 661 -8.19 -4.41 -13.50
N TRP A 662 -7.29 -3.65 -14.13
CA TRP A 662 -6.28 -2.87 -13.44
C TRP A 662 -6.61 -1.36 -13.50
N PRO A 663 -6.91 -0.71 -12.36
CA PRO A 663 -7.20 0.73 -12.30
C PRO A 663 -6.13 1.61 -12.94
N ILE A 664 -4.83 1.25 -12.84
CA ILE A 664 -3.73 2.02 -13.46
C ILE A 664 -3.92 2.19 -14.96
N LEU A 665 -4.39 1.16 -15.67
CA LEU A 665 -4.61 1.23 -17.12
C LEU A 665 -5.75 2.17 -17.51
N THR A 666 -6.73 2.34 -16.61
CA THR A 666 -7.79 3.33 -16.76
C THR A 666 -7.24 4.75 -16.63
N GLY A 667 -6.28 4.97 -15.73
CA GLY A 667 -5.55 6.24 -15.59
C GLY A 667 -4.68 6.54 -16.82
N GLU A 668 -3.88 5.57 -17.27
CA GLU A 668 -3.07 5.67 -18.50
C GLU A 668 -3.93 6.04 -19.72
N ARG A 669 -5.13 5.48 -19.82
CA ARG A 669 -6.06 5.84 -20.88
C ARG A 669 -6.58 7.27 -20.73
N ALA A 670 -6.81 7.77 -19.53
CA ALA A 670 -7.18 9.17 -19.31
C ALA A 670 -6.07 10.12 -19.78
N GLU A 671 -4.81 9.85 -19.46
CA GLU A 671 -3.67 10.64 -19.93
C GLU A 671 -3.54 10.60 -21.47
N TYR A 672 -3.73 9.43 -22.09
CA TYR A 672 -3.78 9.32 -23.57
C TYR A 672 -4.87 10.20 -24.19
N GLU A 673 -6.07 10.23 -23.61
CA GLU A 673 -7.16 11.06 -24.17
C GLU A 673 -6.83 12.58 -24.07
N LEU A 674 -6.05 12.98 -23.05
CA LEU A 674 -5.50 14.33 -22.99
C LEU A 674 -4.46 14.55 -24.09
N ALA A 675 -3.46 13.68 -24.21
CA ALA A 675 -2.43 13.78 -25.25
C ALA A 675 -3.06 13.93 -26.65
N ARG A 676 -4.06 13.08 -26.94
CA ARG A 676 -4.84 13.12 -28.18
C ARG A 676 -5.57 14.45 -28.38
N ALA A 677 -6.09 15.05 -27.31
CA ALA A 677 -6.78 16.32 -27.41
C ALA A 677 -5.80 17.49 -27.61
N LEU A 678 -4.59 17.40 -27.11
CA LEU A 678 -3.54 18.42 -27.28
C LEU A 678 -2.98 18.46 -28.71
N GLU A 679 -3.00 17.35 -29.45
CA GLU A 679 -2.56 17.29 -30.85
C GLU A 679 -3.58 17.90 -31.83
N LYS A 680 -4.82 18.11 -31.43
CA LYS A 680 -5.85 18.79 -32.23
C LYS A 680 -6.16 20.13 -31.59
N PRO A 681 -6.47 21.17 -32.39
CA PRO A 681 -7.00 22.42 -31.85
C PRO A 681 -8.27 22.13 -31.05
N SER A 682 -8.15 21.89 -29.75
CA SER A 682 -9.26 21.64 -28.86
C SER A 682 -9.15 22.53 -27.63
N SER A 683 -10.30 22.97 -27.08
CA SER A 683 -10.29 23.73 -25.84
C SER A 683 -9.87 22.84 -24.66
N PRO A 684 -9.28 23.41 -23.60
CA PRO A 684 -9.04 22.69 -22.35
C PRO A 684 -10.28 21.97 -21.80
N ALA A 685 -11.46 22.57 -21.98
CA ALA A 685 -12.73 21.96 -21.57
C ALA A 685 -13.04 20.67 -22.38
N ALA A 686 -12.75 20.65 -23.68
CA ALA A 686 -12.95 19.46 -24.51
C ALA A 686 -11.98 18.33 -24.12
N ALA A 687 -10.72 18.67 -23.79
CA ALA A 687 -9.74 17.72 -23.28
C ALA A 687 -10.18 17.11 -21.95
N ARG A 688 -10.58 17.94 -20.99
CA ARG A 688 -11.12 17.49 -19.69
C ARG A 688 -12.34 16.58 -19.85
N LYS A 689 -13.27 16.92 -20.79
CA LYS A 689 -14.45 16.10 -21.08
C LYS A 689 -14.08 14.68 -21.55
N ARG A 690 -12.99 14.52 -22.31
CA ARG A 690 -12.53 13.19 -22.78
C ARG A 690 -11.96 12.34 -21.68
N MET A 691 -11.22 12.94 -20.75
CA MET A 691 -10.63 12.24 -19.59
C MET A 691 -11.68 11.79 -18.58
N ARG A 692 -12.78 12.52 -18.44
CA ARG A 692 -13.75 12.39 -17.35
C ARG A 692 -14.30 10.97 -17.12
N PRO A 693 -14.72 10.20 -18.15
CA PRO A 693 -15.23 8.83 -17.94
C PRO A 693 -14.24 7.90 -17.25
N TYR A 694 -12.95 8.04 -17.56
CA TYR A 694 -11.86 7.23 -16.99
C TYR A 694 -11.55 7.64 -15.56
N LEU A 695 -11.48 8.93 -15.28
CA LEU A 695 -11.28 9.46 -13.93
C LEU A 695 -12.44 9.09 -13.00
N ASP A 696 -13.68 9.18 -13.49
CA ASP A 696 -14.86 8.76 -12.73
C ASP A 696 -14.86 7.25 -12.48
N ALA A 697 -14.41 6.43 -13.44
CA ALA A 697 -14.26 4.99 -13.26
C ALA A 697 -13.19 4.67 -12.21
N MET A 698 -12.02 5.30 -12.25
CA MET A 698 -10.99 5.16 -11.20
C MET A 698 -11.55 5.51 -9.82
N GLY A 699 -12.33 6.58 -9.73
CA GLY A 699 -12.97 6.98 -8.48
C GLY A 699 -13.93 5.93 -7.93
N ARG A 700 -14.60 5.17 -8.80
CA ARG A 700 -15.54 4.11 -8.42
C ARG A 700 -14.87 2.76 -8.18
N PHE A 701 -13.66 2.54 -8.68
CA PHE A 701 -12.83 1.38 -8.36
C PHE A 701 -12.26 1.43 -6.94
N ALA A 702 -12.15 2.63 -6.36
CA ALA A 702 -11.69 2.77 -4.99
C ALA A 702 -12.71 2.20 -4.00
N THR A 703 -12.24 1.67 -2.87
CA THR A 703 -13.09 1.25 -1.76
C THR A 703 -13.93 2.42 -1.22
N ALA A 704 -14.91 2.15 -0.39
CA ALA A 704 -15.70 3.19 0.28
C ALA A 704 -14.82 4.14 1.13
N SER A 705 -13.69 3.65 1.61
CA SER A 705 -12.64 4.40 2.29
C SER A 705 -11.55 4.92 1.35
N GLN A 706 -11.76 4.88 0.02
CA GLN A 706 -10.90 5.47 -1.01
C GLN A 706 -9.49 4.84 -1.12
N MET A 707 -9.38 3.57 -0.84
CA MET A 707 -8.20 2.78 -1.15
C MET A 707 -8.31 2.29 -2.60
N LEU A 708 -7.36 2.65 -3.46
CA LEU A 708 -7.29 2.16 -4.84
C LEU A 708 -6.54 0.82 -4.86
N PRO A 709 -7.18 -0.23 -5.38
CA PRO A 709 -6.56 -1.54 -5.46
C PRO A 709 -5.70 -1.71 -6.70
N GLU A 710 -4.89 -2.77 -6.70
CA GLU A 710 -4.23 -3.28 -7.88
C GLU A 710 -5.24 -3.79 -8.90
N GLN A 711 -6.22 -4.58 -8.44
CA GLN A 711 -7.21 -5.22 -9.31
C GLN A 711 -8.64 -5.08 -8.78
N VAL A 712 -9.57 -5.01 -9.73
CA VAL A 712 -11.02 -5.03 -9.46
C VAL A 712 -11.72 -6.09 -10.30
N PHE A 713 -12.82 -6.62 -9.78
CA PHE A 713 -13.65 -7.58 -10.51
C PHE A 713 -14.27 -6.95 -11.76
N ASP A 714 -14.27 -7.68 -12.85
CA ASP A 714 -14.78 -7.27 -14.16
C ASP A 714 -16.31 -7.41 -14.27
N ARG A 715 -16.91 -8.35 -13.52
CA ARG A 715 -18.32 -8.75 -13.65
C ARG A 715 -18.89 -9.33 -12.36
N GLY A 716 -20.18 -9.66 -12.38
CA GLY A 716 -20.91 -10.26 -11.28
C GLY A 716 -21.27 -9.26 -10.19
N PRO A 717 -21.75 -9.74 -9.02
CA PRO A 717 -22.21 -8.87 -7.93
C PRO A 717 -21.12 -7.98 -7.32
N ARG A 718 -19.85 -8.32 -7.56
CA ARG A 718 -18.68 -7.58 -7.06
C ARG A 718 -18.00 -6.74 -8.16
N ALA A 719 -18.61 -6.60 -9.33
CA ALA A 719 -18.03 -5.82 -10.44
C ALA A 719 -17.58 -4.43 -9.96
N GLY A 720 -16.35 -4.04 -10.31
CA GLY A 720 -15.72 -2.80 -9.89
C GLY A 720 -15.24 -2.76 -8.45
N GLN A 721 -15.46 -3.81 -7.65
CA GLN A 721 -14.93 -3.89 -6.29
C GLN A 721 -13.53 -4.52 -6.27
N PRO A 722 -12.68 -4.18 -5.30
CA PRO A 722 -11.37 -4.79 -5.13
C PRO A 722 -11.44 -6.31 -5.02
N THR A 723 -10.46 -6.98 -5.63
CA THR A 723 -10.21 -8.41 -5.44
C THR A 723 -9.44 -8.66 -4.13
N GLY A 724 -8.87 -9.82 -3.94
CA GLY A 724 -7.95 -10.08 -2.83
C GLY A 724 -6.53 -9.55 -3.07
N SER A 725 -6.28 -8.84 -4.18
CA SER A 725 -4.97 -8.26 -4.52
C SER A 725 -4.58 -7.10 -3.60
N ALA A 726 -3.41 -6.51 -3.83
CA ALA A 726 -2.93 -5.40 -3.03
C ALA A 726 -3.89 -4.20 -3.06
N ALA A 727 -4.23 -3.67 -1.88
CA ALA A 727 -4.94 -2.41 -1.70
C ALA A 727 -4.58 -1.81 -0.33
N PRO A 728 -4.24 -0.50 -0.25
CA PRO A 728 -4.01 0.38 -1.40
C PRO A 728 -2.75 0.00 -2.19
N LEU A 729 -2.76 0.23 -3.51
CA LEU A 729 -1.57 0.16 -4.35
C LEU A 729 -1.03 1.58 -4.61
N GLY A 730 0.23 1.82 -4.25
CA GLY A 730 0.88 3.13 -4.43
C GLY A 730 0.87 3.60 -5.88
N TRP A 731 1.19 2.72 -6.83
CA TRP A 731 1.14 3.01 -8.26
C TRP A 731 -0.26 3.41 -8.74
N ALA A 732 -1.34 2.77 -8.26
CA ALA A 732 -2.71 3.14 -8.65
C ALA A 732 -3.10 4.53 -8.14
N HIS A 733 -2.69 4.87 -6.90
CA HIS A 733 -2.88 6.22 -6.35
C HIS A 733 -2.04 7.27 -7.09
N ALA A 734 -0.79 6.94 -7.44
CA ALA A 734 0.10 7.81 -8.21
C ALA A 734 -0.47 8.12 -9.60
N GLU A 735 -0.90 7.10 -10.32
CA GLU A 735 -1.52 7.26 -11.64
C GLU A 735 -2.78 8.14 -11.60
N LEU A 736 -3.63 7.95 -10.58
CA LEU A 736 -4.81 8.79 -10.39
C LEU A 736 -4.41 10.25 -10.14
N VAL A 737 -3.43 10.51 -9.29
CA VAL A 737 -2.99 11.89 -8.96
C VAL A 737 -2.38 12.56 -10.18
N LEU A 738 -1.54 11.85 -10.95
CA LEU A 738 -0.97 12.36 -12.20
C LEU A 738 -2.07 12.69 -13.22
N ALA A 739 -3.03 11.79 -13.43
CA ALA A 739 -4.14 12.02 -14.36
C ALA A 739 -5.08 13.15 -13.89
N LEU A 740 -5.32 13.30 -12.59
CA LEU A 740 -6.10 14.42 -12.04
C LEU A 740 -5.37 15.76 -12.17
N ARG A 741 -4.04 15.78 -11.95
CA ARG A 741 -3.24 16.97 -12.20
C ARG A 741 -3.22 17.33 -13.69
N ALA A 742 -3.05 16.33 -14.56
CA ALA A 742 -3.13 16.51 -16.00
C ALA A 742 -4.49 17.06 -16.45
N HIS A 743 -5.58 16.58 -15.87
CA HIS A 743 -6.93 17.10 -16.10
C HIS A 743 -7.07 18.54 -15.64
N ASP A 744 -6.56 18.89 -14.47
CA ASP A 744 -6.67 20.24 -13.89
C ASP A 744 -5.84 21.26 -14.66
N ASP A 745 -4.57 20.92 -14.92
CA ASP A 745 -3.61 21.78 -15.63
C ASP A 745 -3.84 21.78 -17.17
N ALA A 746 -4.65 20.84 -17.70
CA ALA A 746 -4.86 20.57 -19.13
C ALA A 746 -3.53 20.32 -19.89
N THR A 747 -2.55 19.74 -19.22
CA THR A 747 -1.23 19.36 -19.76
C THR A 747 -0.73 18.12 -19.08
N LEU A 748 0.07 17.30 -19.76
CA LEU A 748 0.72 16.15 -19.13
C LEU A 748 1.84 16.65 -18.21
N PHE A 749 1.91 16.10 -17.00
CA PHE A 749 2.95 16.44 -16.03
C PHE A 749 4.33 16.00 -16.54
N ARG A 750 4.42 14.77 -17.04
CA ARG A 750 5.63 14.24 -17.66
C ARG A 750 5.84 14.95 -18.99
N ARG A 751 7.03 15.51 -19.18
CA ARG A 751 7.34 16.19 -20.44
C ARG A 751 7.53 15.15 -21.53
N PRO A 752 6.81 15.28 -22.66
CA PRO A 752 7.04 14.39 -23.78
C PRO A 752 8.43 14.63 -24.39
N MET A 753 9.02 13.57 -24.93
CA MET A 753 10.23 13.65 -25.75
C MET A 753 9.97 14.62 -26.90
N SER A 754 10.74 15.73 -26.99
CA SER A 754 10.60 16.64 -28.13
C SER A 754 11.07 15.93 -29.38
N SER A 755 10.17 15.66 -30.33
CA SER A 755 10.59 15.25 -31.68
C SER A 755 11.56 16.31 -32.21
N ALA A 756 12.75 15.88 -32.66
CA ALA A 756 13.74 16.72 -33.29
C ALA A 756 13.12 17.40 -34.51
N GLY A 757 12.80 18.69 -34.39
CA GLY A 757 12.23 19.50 -35.45
C GLY A 757 11.33 20.61 -34.93
N GLY A 758 11.89 21.63 -34.31
CA GLY A 758 11.43 23.00 -34.34
C GLY A 758 9.99 23.30 -33.91
N ALA A 759 9.77 23.48 -32.61
CA ALA A 759 8.85 24.52 -32.15
C ALA A 759 9.53 25.21 -30.97
N ALA A 760 9.75 26.50 -31.13
CA ALA A 760 10.33 27.39 -30.16
C ALA A 760 9.63 27.20 -28.79
N ARG A 761 10.42 27.10 -27.73
CA ARG A 761 9.98 27.23 -26.35
C ARG A 761 9.16 28.53 -26.22
N GLY A 762 7.83 28.40 -26.19
CA GLY A 762 7.02 29.50 -25.67
C GLY A 762 7.42 29.68 -24.19
N ASP A 763 7.72 30.92 -23.81
CA ASP A 763 7.98 31.34 -22.43
C ASP A 763 6.88 30.78 -21.50
N ALA A 764 7.10 29.57 -20.99
CA ALA A 764 6.28 29.04 -19.91
C ALA A 764 6.74 29.77 -18.64
N THR A 765 5.94 30.72 -18.20
CA THR A 765 6.05 31.30 -16.85
C THR A 765 6.23 30.15 -15.85
N PRO A 766 7.17 30.28 -14.89
CA PRO A 766 7.36 29.28 -13.84
C PRO A 766 6.01 28.98 -13.18
N ARG A 767 5.66 27.70 -13.07
CA ARG A 767 4.44 27.28 -12.36
C ARG A 767 4.57 27.82 -10.94
N GLY A 768 3.70 28.78 -10.56
CA GLY A 768 3.78 29.54 -9.32
C GLY A 768 3.89 28.64 -8.09
N THR A 769 5.09 28.37 -7.66
CA THR A 769 5.44 27.83 -6.37
C THR A 769 5.78 29.00 -5.46
N SER A 770 5.12 29.09 -4.32
CA SER A 770 5.62 29.85 -3.18
C SER A 770 7.03 29.35 -2.89
N ALA A 771 8.04 30.13 -3.24
CA ALA A 771 9.45 29.72 -3.17
C ALA A 771 9.82 29.43 -1.71
N ALA A 772 9.99 28.15 -1.39
CA ALA A 772 10.89 27.77 -0.31
C ALA A 772 12.34 27.98 -0.80
N PRO A 773 13.26 28.44 0.05
CA PRO A 773 14.66 28.61 -0.35
C PRO A 773 15.27 27.28 -0.81
N PRO A 774 16.21 27.28 -1.78
CA PRO A 774 16.86 26.06 -2.23
C PRO A 774 17.56 25.36 -1.07
N LEU A 775 17.38 24.04 -1.01
CA LEU A 775 18.10 23.20 -0.05
C LEU A 775 19.61 23.33 -0.31
N ARG A 776 20.39 23.50 0.74
CA ARG A 776 21.86 23.50 0.65
C ARG A 776 22.39 22.12 0.28
N ASP A 777 23.46 22.08 -0.52
CA ASP A 777 24.13 20.87 -1.02
C ASP A 777 24.58 19.91 0.07
#